data_4d50e771c69140dcb2b79a57cbe8dd7b
#
_entry.id   4d50e771c69140dcb2b79a57cbe8dd7b
#
_cell.length_a   1.000
_cell.length_b   1.000
_cell.length_c   1.000
_cell.angle_alpha   90.00
_cell.angle_beta   90.00
_cell.angle_gamma   90.00
#
_symmetry.space_group_name_H-M   'P 1'
#
loop_
_entity.id
_entity.type
_entity.pdbx_description
1 polymer ?
#
loop_
_entity_poly.entity_id
_entity_poly.type
_entity_poly.pdbx_seq_one_letter_code
_entity_poly.pdbx_strand_id
1 'polypeptide(L)'
;MDKKGFPENFIWGAASASAQIEGGFDEDGRTLSIWDIAPKKKKSKMAPTSFIVKDDHMIIGDRFATVIQVMALPSVYNEGLLCWYLNRQDIKVFMTTEKISFDLAKALQKDLNDKENEMSHSTSPKIQHELSQAIQTDRMYIDRLVRNSDITLNTTIVFMVMADSREELLEKKKDIINRLVGERFTVQSCMAMQEQTLRYVCPVLMEGILPTEIEKNYGIPLPSEGIAGLYPFVYETLKDREGFLLGCEMTNGGVIIFDPFAYKRPYWANRHDHQRTNGNMVIVGKSGFGKTVDLNLTIRNDIREGYNVVAIDPENKINKLIRRYGGASISYGVSNNIINVFDLRPLSTDEDETSENYDRTKAMEEMWDTSNAINFVIGQVNQVFAYLFNEFSDEEASVLGDLVRAAYHSVNISPDESGKYPSFRHMKSDDMPTFSTVRQILYNAKNRKQSDFKKAIYDKLEVKLNRVCGEWGIYLDGHTSLKFESSDSRKVVAFGTKQLQNVSEQLRTALNHIMYNYAWSLCIDNDEWSSFILDEAHVNILEGAIASLTAQFVRRARKYNTCVRLATQEPLDFADERILTHGKAIFNNSAYKLILHLDQDAAFEAAKLMTMNGNEMRQIMSYNKTEALFICGERRIPISVLATDKERNEF
;
A
#
# COMPACT_ATOMS: atom_id res chain seq x y z
N MET A 1 -29.87 16.11 -32.31
CA MET A 1 -28.67 15.29 -32.17
C MET A 1 -28.78 14.18 -33.19
N ASP A 2 -28.11 14.36 -34.32
CA ASP A 2 -28.10 13.37 -35.38
C ASP A 2 -27.37 12.12 -34.92
N LYS A 3 -28.09 11.03 -34.82
CA LYS A 3 -27.53 9.69 -34.69
C LYS A 3 -26.85 9.37 -36.04
N LYS A 4 -25.60 9.77 -36.22
CA LYS A 4 -24.74 9.08 -37.17
C LYS A 4 -24.48 7.71 -36.55
N GLY A 5 -25.40 6.79 -36.82
CA GLY A 5 -25.29 5.42 -36.36
C GLY A 5 -24.09 4.77 -37.02
N PHE A 6 -23.39 3.99 -36.25
CA PHE A 6 -22.49 2.99 -36.79
C PHE A 6 -23.25 2.16 -37.85
N PRO A 7 -22.56 1.61 -38.88
CA PRO A 7 -23.19 0.73 -39.86
C PRO A 7 -24.03 -0.34 -39.20
N GLU A 8 -25.16 -0.74 -39.77
CA GLU A 8 -26.06 -1.76 -39.20
C GLU A 8 -25.37 -3.10 -38.81
N ASN A 9 -24.21 -3.37 -39.38
CA ASN A 9 -23.39 -4.56 -39.12
C ASN A 9 -22.17 -4.28 -38.25
N PHE A 10 -22.15 -3.18 -37.49
CA PHE A 10 -21.02 -2.88 -36.64
C PHE A 10 -21.01 -3.81 -35.43
N ILE A 11 -20.02 -4.68 -35.36
CA ILE A 11 -19.81 -5.63 -34.23
C ILE A 11 -18.96 -4.93 -33.18
N TRP A 12 -19.53 -4.67 -32.01
CA TRP A 12 -18.79 -4.22 -30.85
C TRP A 12 -17.98 -5.39 -30.28
N GLY A 13 -16.70 -5.43 -30.60
CA GLY A 13 -15.77 -6.40 -30.05
C GLY A 13 -14.70 -5.70 -29.23
N ALA A 14 -14.50 -6.12 -28.01
CA ALA A 14 -13.41 -5.66 -27.18
C ALA A 14 -12.10 -6.38 -27.50
N ALA A 15 -11.66 -6.32 -28.74
CA ALA A 15 -10.31 -6.75 -29.10
C ALA A 15 -9.50 -5.50 -29.39
N SER A 16 -8.84 -4.99 -28.41
CA SER A 16 -8.02 -3.81 -28.56
C SER A 16 -6.63 -4.11 -29.12
N ALA A 17 -6.51 -3.99 -30.40
CA ALA A 17 -5.30 -3.41 -30.93
C ALA A 17 -5.68 -2.04 -31.46
N SER A 18 -5.21 -0.97 -30.84
CA SER A 18 -5.49 0.42 -31.26
C SER A 18 -5.21 0.66 -32.75
N ALA A 19 -4.30 -0.09 -33.35
CA ALA A 19 -4.00 -0.08 -34.78
C ALA A 19 -5.16 -0.59 -35.67
N GLN A 20 -6.16 -1.27 -35.13
CA GLN A 20 -7.30 -1.82 -35.88
C GLN A 20 -8.57 -0.99 -35.78
N ILE A 21 -8.65 -0.09 -34.79
CA ILE A 21 -9.82 0.75 -34.50
C ILE A 21 -9.66 2.16 -35.07
N GLU A 22 -8.42 2.59 -35.32
CA GLU A 22 -8.07 3.95 -35.71
C GLU A 22 -8.03 4.10 -37.25
N GLY A 23 -9.21 4.11 -37.87
CA GLY A 23 -9.40 4.63 -39.23
C GLY A 23 -9.73 6.12 -39.21
N GLY A 24 -9.61 6.81 -40.37
CA GLY A 24 -9.98 8.21 -40.50
C GLY A 24 -9.07 9.16 -39.73
N PHE A 25 -7.77 9.03 -39.90
CA PHE A 25 -6.74 9.80 -39.15
C PHE A 25 -6.76 11.31 -39.43
N ASP A 26 -7.45 11.74 -40.48
CA ASP A 26 -7.61 13.14 -40.95
C ASP A 26 -9.06 13.64 -40.87
N GLU A 27 -9.97 12.86 -40.27
CA GLU A 27 -11.40 13.22 -40.17
C GLU A 27 -11.75 13.79 -38.77
N ASP A 28 -12.74 14.66 -38.70
CA ASP A 28 -13.36 15.20 -37.49
C ASP A 28 -12.45 15.86 -36.47
N GLY A 29 -11.25 16.35 -36.85
CA GLY A 29 -10.35 17.07 -35.96
C GLY A 29 -9.61 16.18 -34.96
N ARG A 30 -9.54 14.90 -35.19
CA ARG A 30 -8.74 13.95 -34.40
C ARG A 30 -7.25 14.28 -34.46
N THR A 31 -6.57 14.27 -33.34
CA THR A 31 -5.11 14.35 -33.29
C THR A 31 -4.48 13.04 -33.74
N LEU A 32 -3.39 13.13 -34.51
CA LEU A 32 -2.64 11.95 -34.97
C LEU A 32 -2.20 11.08 -33.77
N SER A 33 -2.50 9.79 -33.85
CA SER A 33 -1.99 8.81 -32.90
C SER A 33 -0.56 8.40 -33.22
N ILE A 34 0.11 7.75 -32.28
CA ILE A 34 1.45 7.18 -32.50
C ILE A 34 1.50 6.22 -33.70
N TRP A 35 0.36 5.61 -34.05
CA TRP A 35 0.23 4.66 -35.16
C TRP A 35 0.09 5.35 -36.51
N ASP A 36 -0.45 6.54 -36.54
CA ASP A 36 -0.59 7.35 -37.76
C ASP A 36 0.75 7.92 -38.21
N ILE A 37 1.61 8.27 -37.24
CA ILE A 37 2.96 8.79 -37.48
C ILE A 37 4.05 7.73 -37.60
N ALA A 38 3.73 6.45 -37.32
CA ALA A 38 4.70 5.37 -37.48
C ALA A 38 5.15 5.21 -38.96
N PRO A 39 6.45 5.15 -39.27
CA PRO A 39 6.92 4.99 -40.65
C PRO A 39 6.29 3.78 -41.34
N LYS A 40 5.87 3.94 -42.60
CA LYS A 40 5.25 2.86 -43.41
C LYS A 40 6.01 1.52 -43.35
N LYS A 41 7.33 1.53 -43.23
CA LYS A 41 8.17 0.34 -43.06
C LYS A 41 7.92 -0.44 -41.76
N LYS A 42 7.35 0.22 -40.70
CA LYS A 42 6.96 -0.50 -39.46
C LYS A 42 5.59 -1.16 -39.57
N LYS A 43 4.69 -0.64 -40.41
CA LYS A 43 3.35 -1.27 -40.62
C LYS A 43 3.47 -2.66 -41.24
N SER A 44 4.44 -2.89 -42.14
CA SER A 44 4.71 -4.23 -42.71
C SER A 44 5.31 -5.23 -41.72
N LYS A 45 5.82 -4.78 -40.57
CA LYS A 45 6.33 -5.64 -39.48
C LYS A 45 5.25 -6.02 -38.46
N MET A 46 4.04 -5.49 -38.55
CA MET A 46 2.94 -5.78 -37.61
C MET A 46 2.14 -7.02 -38.03
N ALA A 47 2.13 -7.39 -39.29
CA ALA A 47 1.54 -8.65 -39.73
C ALA A 47 2.53 -9.80 -39.52
N PRO A 48 2.08 -10.96 -39.05
CA PRO A 48 2.95 -12.14 -38.95
C PRO A 48 3.46 -12.51 -40.34
N THR A 49 4.76 -12.79 -40.43
CA THR A 49 5.42 -13.14 -41.69
C THR A 49 5.06 -14.53 -42.19
N SER A 50 4.55 -15.37 -41.27
CA SER A 50 4.14 -16.75 -41.58
C SER A 50 2.98 -17.18 -40.68
N PHE A 51 2.13 -18.04 -41.18
CA PHE A 51 1.10 -18.73 -40.44
C PHE A 51 1.09 -20.20 -40.84
N ILE A 52 1.55 -21.05 -39.90
CA ILE A 52 1.67 -22.51 -40.14
C ILE A 52 0.78 -23.20 -39.12
N VAL A 53 -0.08 -24.10 -39.60
CA VAL A 53 -0.99 -24.88 -38.77
C VAL A 53 -0.47 -26.30 -38.62
N LYS A 54 -0.44 -26.79 -37.40
CA LYS A 54 -0.19 -28.18 -37.03
C LYS A 54 -1.37 -28.71 -36.24
N ASP A 55 -1.43 -30.00 -36.00
CA ASP A 55 -2.55 -30.64 -35.33
C ASP A 55 -2.74 -30.16 -33.90
N ASP A 56 -1.65 -29.87 -33.17
CA ASP A 56 -1.64 -29.51 -31.76
C ASP A 56 -1.29 -28.04 -31.47
N HIS A 57 -0.78 -27.30 -32.48
CA HIS A 57 -0.38 -25.91 -32.36
C HIS A 57 -0.34 -25.17 -33.71
N MET A 58 -0.17 -23.88 -33.65
CA MET A 58 0.09 -22.99 -34.78
C MET A 58 1.43 -22.27 -34.57
N ILE A 59 2.07 -21.87 -35.66
CA ILE A 59 3.23 -20.98 -35.65
C ILE A 59 2.81 -19.69 -36.34
N ILE A 60 2.83 -18.59 -35.58
CA ILE A 60 2.38 -17.27 -36.01
C ILE A 60 3.60 -16.34 -35.97
N GLY A 61 4.19 -16.09 -37.13
CA GLY A 61 5.49 -15.41 -37.21
C GLY A 61 6.61 -16.26 -36.62
N ASP A 62 7.17 -15.82 -35.53
CA ASP A 62 8.23 -16.47 -34.76
C ASP A 62 7.73 -17.10 -33.42
N ARG A 63 6.40 -17.06 -33.16
CA ARG A 63 5.82 -17.56 -31.92
C ARG A 63 4.96 -18.80 -32.14
N PHE A 64 4.98 -19.68 -31.16
CA PHE A 64 4.11 -20.83 -31.07
C PHE A 64 2.79 -20.45 -30.36
N ALA A 65 1.67 -20.93 -30.86
CA ALA A 65 0.34 -20.68 -30.29
C ALA A 65 -0.52 -21.94 -30.29
N THR A 66 -1.39 -22.09 -29.33
CA THR A 66 -2.43 -23.14 -29.29
C THR A 66 -3.74 -22.55 -28.78
N VAL A 67 -4.86 -23.13 -29.18
CA VAL A 67 -6.19 -22.70 -28.73
C VAL A 67 -6.85 -23.74 -27.83
N ILE A 68 -7.54 -23.26 -26.82
CA ILE A 68 -8.31 -24.03 -25.85
C ILE A 68 -9.71 -23.46 -25.85
N GLN A 69 -10.72 -24.28 -26.12
CA GLN A 69 -12.12 -23.88 -26.11
C GLN A 69 -12.76 -24.18 -24.77
N VAL A 70 -13.60 -23.28 -24.29
CA VAL A 70 -14.46 -23.49 -23.13
C VAL A 70 -15.72 -24.20 -23.59
N MET A 71 -16.01 -25.34 -22.96
CA MET A 71 -17.20 -26.16 -23.25
C MET A 71 -18.30 -25.95 -22.22
N ALA A 72 -17.93 -25.60 -20.97
CA ALA A 72 -18.86 -25.20 -19.93
C ALA A 72 -18.20 -24.24 -18.94
N LEU A 73 -18.99 -23.32 -18.41
CA LEU A 73 -18.61 -22.40 -17.35
C LEU A 73 -18.88 -23.02 -15.97
N PRO A 74 -18.26 -22.52 -14.91
CA PRO A 74 -18.67 -22.83 -13.53
C PRO A 74 -20.16 -22.54 -13.34
N SER A 75 -20.87 -23.38 -12.58
CA SER A 75 -22.29 -23.17 -12.30
C SER A 75 -22.59 -21.89 -11.52
N VAL A 76 -21.60 -21.39 -10.77
CA VAL A 76 -21.64 -20.12 -10.04
C VAL A 76 -20.30 -19.41 -10.25
N TYR A 77 -20.35 -18.17 -10.69
CA TYR A 77 -19.17 -17.33 -10.86
C TYR A 77 -19.50 -15.88 -10.54
N ASN A 78 -18.47 -15.16 -10.11
CA ASN A 78 -18.56 -13.72 -9.84
C ASN A 78 -18.19 -12.91 -11.10
N GLU A 79 -18.57 -11.65 -11.10
CA GLU A 79 -18.14 -10.68 -12.11
C GLU A 79 -16.60 -10.69 -12.26
N GLY A 80 -16.14 -10.55 -13.49
CA GLY A 80 -14.71 -10.52 -13.78
C GLY A 80 -14.01 -11.89 -13.86
N LEU A 81 -14.76 -12.99 -14.03
CA LEU A 81 -14.23 -14.35 -14.14
C LEU A 81 -13.05 -14.50 -15.14
N LEU A 82 -13.07 -13.74 -16.23
CA LEU A 82 -12.04 -13.79 -17.28
C LEU A 82 -10.87 -12.79 -17.06
N CYS A 83 -10.96 -11.90 -16.08
CA CYS A 83 -10.01 -10.80 -15.91
C CYS A 83 -8.56 -11.26 -15.71
N TRP A 84 -8.34 -12.32 -14.92
CA TRP A 84 -6.98 -12.83 -14.70
C TRP A 84 -6.30 -13.28 -16.00
N TYR A 85 -7.03 -13.93 -16.90
CA TYR A 85 -6.51 -14.42 -18.18
C TYR A 85 -6.22 -13.27 -19.16
N LEU A 86 -7.04 -12.21 -19.12
CA LEU A 86 -6.89 -11.04 -19.99
C LEU A 86 -5.69 -10.17 -19.64
N ASN A 87 -5.21 -10.22 -18.40
CA ASN A 87 -4.04 -9.47 -17.96
C ASN A 87 -2.70 -10.09 -18.36
N ARG A 88 -2.70 -11.29 -18.88
CA ARG A 88 -1.47 -11.98 -19.27
C ARG A 88 -1.10 -11.67 -20.72
N GLN A 89 0.18 -11.38 -20.96
CA GLN A 89 0.70 -11.12 -22.31
C GLN A 89 0.79 -12.36 -23.19
N ASP A 90 0.86 -13.54 -22.57
CA ASP A 90 0.97 -14.84 -23.22
C ASP A 90 -0.39 -15.51 -23.49
N ILE A 91 -1.49 -14.88 -23.07
CA ILE A 91 -2.85 -15.36 -23.28
C ILE A 91 -3.67 -14.30 -24.03
N LYS A 92 -4.47 -14.72 -24.99
CA LYS A 92 -5.53 -13.91 -25.58
C LYS A 92 -6.85 -14.63 -25.41
N VAL A 93 -7.87 -13.91 -24.96
CA VAL A 93 -9.23 -14.45 -24.80
C VAL A 93 -10.09 -13.87 -25.91
N PHE A 94 -10.73 -14.75 -26.65
CA PHE A 94 -11.72 -14.39 -27.65
C PHE A 94 -13.09 -14.84 -27.17
N MET A 95 -14.07 -13.96 -27.24
CA MET A 95 -15.46 -14.26 -26.94
C MET A 95 -16.35 -13.75 -28.05
N THR A 96 -17.18 -14.64 -28.57
CA THR A 96 -18.24 -14.28 -29.53
C THR A 96 -19.60 -14.65 -28.96
N THR A 97 -20.60 -13.84 -29.26
CA THR A 97 -21.98 -14.09 -28.86
C THR A 97 -22.88 -13.99 -30.08
N GLU A 98 -23.74 -14.99 -30.28
CA GLU A 98 -24.65 -15.07 -31.41
C GLU A 98 -26.08 -15.31 -30.93
N LYS A 99 -27.03 -14.84 -31.69
CA LYS A 99 -28.45 -15.10 -31.41
C LYS A 99 -28.74 -16.59 -31.63
N ILE A 100 -29.39 -17.23 -30.66
CA ILE A 100 -29.83 -18.62 -30.81
C ILE A 100 -30.90 -18.70 -31.91
N SER A 101 -30.71 -19.61 -32.86
CA SER A 101 -31.57 -19.79 -34.05
C SER A 101 -32.78 -20.68 -33.81
N PHE A 102 -32.91 -21.28 -32.62
CA PHE A 102 -33.99 -22.21 -32.25
C PHE A 102 -34.72 -21.75 -30.98
N ASP A 103 -35.93 -22.26 -30.79
CA ASP A 103 -36.72 -21.98 -29.60
C ASP A 103 -36.16 -22.71 -28.38
N LEU A 104 -35.32 -21.99 -27.63
CA LEU A 104 -34.67 -22.54 -26.44
C LEU A 104 -35.66 -22.91 -25.33
N ALA A 105 -36.74 -22.15 -25.15
CA ALA A 105 -37.74 -22.44 -24.13
C ALA A 105 -38.43 -23.79 -24.39
N LYS A 106 -38.71 -24.06 -25.67
CA LYS A 106 -39.28 -25.36 -26.08
C LYS A 106 -38.30 -26.50 -25.92
N ALA A 107 -37.00 -26.27 -26.22
CA ALA A 107 -35.97 -27.27 -26.03
C ALA A 107 -35.79 -27.62 -24.53
N LEU A 108 -35.71 -26.62 -23.67
CA LEU A 108 -35.62 -26.79 -22.22
C LEU A 108 -36.86 -27.45 -21.63
N GLN A 109 -38.04 -27.12 -22.13
CA GLN A 109 -39.29 -27.80 -21.69
C GLN A 109 -39.28 -29.29 -22.01
N LYS A 110 -38.72 -29.68 -23.15
CA LYS A 110 -38.55 -31.10 -23.51
C LYS A 110 -37.56 -31.77 -22.58
N ASP A 111 -36.39 -31.15 -22.35
CA ASP A 111 -35.33 -31.68 -21.46
C ASP A 111 -35.84 -31.81 -20.02
N LEU A 112 -36.63 -30.83 -19.56
CA LEU A 112 -37.32 -30.88 -18.26
C LEU A 112 -38.24 -32.12 -18.14
N ASN A 113 -39.06 -32.37 -19.14
CA ASN A 113 -39.94 -33.52 -19.17
C ASN A 113 -39.16 -34.83 -19.16
N ASP A 114 -38.06 -34.92 -19.89
CA ASP A 114 -37.18 -36.08 -19.92
C ASP A 114 -36.54 -36.35 -18.55
N LYS A 115 -36.04 -35.31 -17.86
CA LYS A 115 -35.47 -35.37 -16.51
C LYS A 115 -36.52 -35.74 -15.46
N GLU A 116 -37.75 -35.24 -15.55
CA GLU A 116 -38.86 -35.61 -14.65
C GLU A 116 -39.23 -37.08 -14.83
N ASN A 117 -39.24 -37.58 -16.05
CA ASN A 117 -39.44 -38.99 -16.33
C ASN A 117 -38.31 -39.86 -15.76
N GLU A 118 -37.03 -39.47 -15.96
CA GLU A 118 -35.88 -40.18 -15.42
C GLU A 118 -35.91 -40.19 -13.88
N MET A 119 -36.24 -39.07 -13.24
CA MET A 119 -36.38 -38.99 -11.79
C MET A 119 -37.43 -39.93 -11.26
N SER A 120 -38.57 -40.10 -11.96
CA SER A 120 -39.66 -41.00 -11.58
C SER A 120 -39.29 -42.48 -11.64
N HIS A 121 -38.33 -42.85 -12.49
CA HIS A 121 -37.86 -44.24 -12.68
C HIS A 121 -36.57 -44.55 -11.92
N SER A 122 -35.90 -43.55 -11.37
CA SER A 122 -34.63 -43.74 -10.64
C SER A 122 -34.91 -44.24 -9.21
N THR A 123 -34.19 -45.28 -8.79
CA THR A 123 -34.23 -45.82 -7.41
C THR A 123 -33.06 -45.33 -6.54
N SER A 124 -32.10 -44.60 -7.12
CA SER A 124 -30.93 -44.08 -6.42
C SER A 124 -31.21 -42.73 -5.78
N PRO A 125 -31.10 -42.57 -4.44
CA PRO A 125 -31.33 -41.30 -3.77
C PRO A 125 -30.39 -40.17 -4.24
N LYS A 126 -29.16 -40.51 -4.62
CA LYS A 126 -28.18 -39.53 -5.15
C LYS A 126 -28.63 -38.99 -6.50
N ILE A 127 -29.01 -39.87 -7.43
CA ILE A 127 -29.48 -39.47 -8.75
C ILE A 127 -30.77 -38.66 -8.64
N GLN A 128 -31.68 -39.05 -7.78
CA GLN A 128 -32.91 -38.29 -7.53
C GLN A 128 -32.63 -36.87 -7.02
N HIS A 129 -31.64 -36.72 -6.13
CA HIS A 129 -31.27 -35.41 -5.62
C HIS A 129 -30.65 -34.54 -6.72
N GLU A 130 -29.73 -35.09 -7.53
CA GLU A 130 -29.09 -34.38 -8.65
C GLU A 130 -30.13 -33.95 -9.71
N LEU A 131 -31.03 -34.86 -10.08
CA LEU A 131 -32.13 -34.56 -11.02
C LEU A 131 -33.08 -33.50 -10.46
N SER A 132 -33.44 -33.58 -9.17
CA SER A 132 -34.30 -32.59 -8.53
C SER A 132 -33.71 -31.17 -8.60
N GLN A 133 -32.40 -31.02 -8.37
CA GLN A 133 -31.71 -29.72 -8.51
C GLN A 133 -31.69 -29.23 -9.95
N ALA A 134 -31.42 -30.13 -10.91
CA ALA A 134 -31.41 -29.78 -12.33
C ALA A 134 -32.81 -29.34 -12.80
N ILE A 135 -33.87 -30.08 -12.43
CA ILE A 135 -35.26 -29.74 -12.72
C ILE A 135 -35.63 -28.36 -12.17
N GLN A 136 -35.25 -28.08 -10.93
CA GLN A 136 -35.50 -26.76 -10.32
C GLN A 136 -34.82 -25.64 -11.08
N THR A 137 -33.59 -25.86 -11.50
CA THR A 137 -32.82 -24.90 -12.29
C THR A 137 -33.48 -24.64 -13.65
N ASP A 138 -33.86 -25.69 -14.36
CA ASP A 138 -34.51 -25.57 -15.66
C ASP A 138 -35.84 -24.84 -15.56
N ARG A 139 -36.66 -25.14 -14.55
CA ARG A 139 -37.93 -24.44 -14.32
C ARG A 139 -37.73 -22.95 -14.08
N MET A 140 -36.72 -22.58 -13.24
CA MET A 140 -36.40 -21.18 -12.98
C MET A 140 -35.95 -20.47 -14.27
N TYR A 141 -35.20 -21.18 -15.10
CA TYR A 141 -34.69 -20.62 -16.34
C TYR A 141 -35.80 -20.44 -17.39
N ILE A 142 -36.67 -21.42 -17.57
CA ILE A 142 -37.83 -21.34 -18.43
C ILE A 142 -38.74 -20.18 -18.00
N ASP A 143 -38.99 -20.03 -16.70
CA ASP A 143 -39.83 -18.97 -16.14
C ASP A 143 -39.22 -17.56 -16.45
N ARG A 144 -37.91 -17.42 -16.35
CA ARG A 144 -37.20 -16.20 -16.76
C ARG A 144 -37.33 -15.90 -18.24
N LEU A 145 -37.16 -16.90 -19.10
CA LEU A 145 -37.28 -16.73 -20.54
C LEU A 145 -38.68 -16.32 -20.96
N VAL A 146 -39.68 -16.84 -20.32
CA VAL A 146 -41.10 -16.59 -20.67
C VAL A 146 -41.62 -15.27 -20.09
N ARG A 147 -41.23 -14.93 -18.84
CA ARG A 147 -41.78 -13.74 -18.15
C ARG A 147 -41.00 -12.45 -18.40
N ASN A 148 -39.69 -12.53 -18.49
CA ASN A 148 -38.84 -11.34 -18.44
C ASN A 148 -38.31 -10.91 -19.81
N SER A 149 -38.66 -11.59 -20.88
CA SER A 149 -38.08 -11.33 -22.22
C SER A 149 -36.54 -11.38 -22.21
N ASP A 150 -35.95 -12.21 -21.33
CA ASP A 150 -34.50 -12.38 -21.27
C ASP A 150 -34.00 -12.96 -22.59
N ILE A 151 -32.85 -12.45 -23.04
CA ILE A 151 -32.23 -12.88 -24.29
C ILE A 151 -31.14 -13.89 -23.96
N THR A 152 -31.30 -15.09 -24.47
CA THR A 152 -30.25 -16.09 -24.43
C THR A 152 -29.41 -16.03 -25.68
N LEU A 153 -28.09 -15.94 -25.53
CA LEU A 153 -27.14 -15.90 -26.62
C LEU A 153 -26.24 -17.14 -26.59
N ASN A 154 -25.92 -17.64 -27.75
CA ASN A 154 -24.90 -18.68 -27.89
C ASN A 154 -23.53 -18.04 -27.78
N THR A 155 -22.80 -18.37 -26.72
CA THR A 155 -21.51 -17.73 -26.38
C THR A 155 -20.36 -18.70 -26.54
N THR A 156 -19.39 -18.36 -27.36
CA THR A 156 -18.15 -19.15 -27.54
C THR A 156 -16.98 -18.41 -26.92
N ILE A 157 -16.21 -19.09 -26.08
CA ILE A 157 -15.03 -18.56 -25.42
C ILE A 157 -13.82 -19.42 -25.78
N VAL A 158 -12.77 -18.79 -26.26
CA VAL A 158 -11.53 -19.45 -26.65
C VAL A 158 -10.33 -18.74 -26.07
N PHE A 159 -9.44 -19.50 -25.46
CA PHE A 159 -8.14 -19.04 -24.99
C PHE A 159 -7.07 -19.37 -26.01
N MET A 160 -6.33 -18.40 -26.49
CA MET A 160 -5.12 -18.61 -27.28
C MET A 160 -3.90 -18.38 -26.39
N VAL A 161 -3.14 -19.44 -26.18
CA VAL A 161 -1.89 -19.42 -25.38
C VAL A 161 -0.72 -19.30 -26.34
N MET A 162 0.25 -18.43 -26.04
CA MET A 162 1.40 -18.12 -26.87
C MET A 162 2.71 -18.33 -26.11
N ALA A 163 3.75 -18.80 -26.82
CA ALA A 163 5.09 -19.00 -26.27
C ALA A 163 6.17 -18.80 -27.36
N ASP A 164 7.42 -18.68 -26.94
CA ASP A 164 8.56 -18.49 -27.85
C ASP A 164 9.16 -19.83 -28.28
N SER A 165 8.85 -20.96 -27.61
CA SER A 165 9.20 -22.31 -28.00
C SER A 165 8.01 -23.27 -27.86
N ARG A 166 8.12 -24.45 -28.51
CA ARG A 166 7.09 -25.48 -28.43
C ARG A 166 7.04 -26.11 -27.04
N GLU A 167 8.18 -26.33 -26.42
CA GLU A 167 8.30 -26.88 -25.06
C GLU A 167 7.61 -25.98 -24.05
N GLU A 168 7.91 -24.70 -24.10
CA GLU A 168 7.28 -23.66 -23.26
C GLU A 168 5.76 -23.60 -23.52
N LEU A 169 5.33 -23.71 -24.78
CA LEU A 169 3.90 -23.72 -25.11
C LEU A 169 3.17 -24.88 -24.46
N LEU A 170 3.75 -26.08 -24.46
CA LEU A 170 3.15 -27.27 -23.86
C LEU A 170 3.04 -27.12 -22.32
N GLU A 171 4.06 -26.57 -21.67
CA GLU A 171 4.05 -26.29 -20.24
C GLU A 171 2.97 -25.26 -19.90
N LYS A 172 2.97 -24.12 -20.55
CA LYS A 172 1.96 -23.07 -20.37
C LYS A 172 0.54 -23.56 -20.64
N LYS A 173 0.33 -24.33 -21.71
CA LYS A 173 -0.96 -24.93 -22.03
C LYS A 173 -1.46 -25.80 -20.88
N LYS A 174 -0.58 -26.66 -20.33
CA LYS A 174 -0.91 -27.54 -19.20
C LYS A 174 -1.30 -26.73 -17.97
N ASP A 175 -0.53 -25.68 -17.64
CA ASP A 175 -0.81 -24.83 -16.49
C ASP A 175 -2.14 -24.09 -16.63
N ILE A 176 -2.43 -23.55 -17.81
CA ILE A 176 -3.71 -22.87 -18.07
C ILE A 176 -4.88 -23.85 -17.99
N ILE A 177 -4.77 -25.05 -18.56
CA ILE A 177 -5.81 -26.06 -18.45
C ILE A 177 -6.03 -26.46 -16.98
N ASN A 178 -4.96 -26.72 -16.22
CA ASN A 178 -5.07 -27.07 -14.80
C ASN A 178 -5.75 -25.97 -14.00
N ARG A 179 -5.46 -24.72 -14.30
CA ARG A 179 -6.12 -23.59 -13.62
C ARG A 179 -7.59 -23.48 -14.01
N LEU A 180 -7.91 -23.55 -15.30
CA LEU A 180 -9.31 -23.51 -15.76
C LEU A 180 -10.13 -24.63 -15.13
N VAL A 181 -9.60 -25.85 -15.09
CA VAL A 181 -10.26 -27.00 -14.41
C VAL A 181 -10.36 -26.76 -12.90
N GLY A 182 -9.33 -26.21 -12.28
CA GLY A 182 -9.36 -25.81 -10.85
C GLY A 182 -10.46 -24.78 -10.54
N GLU A 183 -10.71 -23.87 -11.46
CA GLU A 183 -11.79 -22.87 -11.42
C GLU A 183 -13.13 -23.42 -11.92
N ARG A 184 -13.23 -24.75 -12.16
CA ARG A 184 -14.42 -25.50 -12.59
C ARG A 184 -14.91 -25.19 -14.00
N PHE A 185 -14.06 -24.71 -14.89
CA PHE A 185 -14.36 -24.72 -16.33
C PHE A 185 -14.25 -26.14 -16.88
N THR A 186 -15.11 -26.47 -17.83
CA THR A 186 -14.88 -27.60 -18.73
C THR A 186 -14.25 -27.08 -20.02
N VAL A 187 -13.06 -27.56 -20.36
CA VAL A 187 -12.30 -27.08 -21.50
C VAL A 187 -11.87 -28.21 -22.43
N GLN A 188 -11.71 -27.89 -23.70
CA GLN A 188 -11.26 -28.82 -24.74
C GLN A 188 -10.04 -28.26 -25.48
N SER A 189 -9.00 -29.09 -25.63
CA SER A 189 -7.92 -28.81 -26.57
C SER A 189 -8.42 -29.04 -27.99
N CYS A 190 -8.27 -28.05 -28.87
CA CYS A 190 -8.77 -28.13 -30.25
C CYS A 190 -7.76 -28.88 -31.16
N MET A 191 -7.53 -30.17 -30.89
CA MET A 191 -6.66 -31.02 -31.75
C MET A 191 -7.23 -31.09 -33.15
N ALA A 192 -6.35 -30.88 -34.16
CA ALA A 192 -6.66 -30.84 -35.60
C ALA A 192 -7.67 -29.75 -36.02
N MET A 193 -8.15 -28.92 -35.08
CA MET A 193 -9.13 -27.84 -35.31
C MET A 193 -8.62 -26.46 -34.87
N GLN A 194 -7.31 -26.29 -34.72
CA GLN A 194 -6.70 -25.05 -34.23
C GLN A 194 -7.08 -23.82 -35.06
N GLU A 195 -6.93 -23.96 -36.38
CA GLU A 195 -7.23 -22.86 -37.32
C GLU A 195 -8.74 -22.56 -37.38
N GLN A 196 -9.58 -23.57 -37.49
CA GLN A 196 -11.03 -23.40 -37.59
C GLN A 196 -11.57 -22.71 -36.34
N THR A 197 -11.14 -23.16 -35.15
CA THR A 197 -11.55 -22.58 -33.90
C THR A 197 -11.11 -21.11 -33.77
N LEU A 198 -9.85 -20.81 -34.18
CA LEU A 198 -9.38 -19.41 -34.16
C LEU A 198 -10.11 -18.54 -35.18
N ARG A 199 -10.36 -19.02 -36.38
CA ARG A 199 -11.11 -18.27 -37.39
C ARG A 199 -12.53 -17.96 -36.97
N TYR A 200 -13.16 -18.89 -36.25
CA TYR A 200 -14.52 -18.70 -35.74
C TYR A 200 -14.65 -17.52 -34.76
N VAL A 201 -13.69 -17.38 -33.86
CA VAL A 201 -13.77 -16.37 -32.80
C VAL A 201 -13.01 -15.09 -33.09
N CYS A 202 -12.12 -15.09 -34.08
CA CYS A 202 -11.29 -13.93 -34.40
C CYS A 202 -12.08 -12.94 -35.28
N PRO A 203 -12.38 -11.73 -34.82
CA PRO A 203 -13.21 -10.77 -35.55
C PRO A 203 -12.64 -10.33 -36.91
N VAL A 204 -11.34 -10.47 -37.10
CA VAL A 204 -10.65 -10.15 -38.37
C VAL A 204 -10.79 -11.25 -39.40
N LEU A 205 -11.11 -12.48 -39.00
CA LEU A 205 -11.13 -13.67 -39.85
C LEU A 205 -12.57 -14.19 -40.09
N MET A 206 -13.57 -13.53 -39.52
CA MET A 206 -14.98 -13.98 -39.52
C MET A 206 -15.71 -13.90 -40.87
N GLU A 207 -15.05 -13.62 -41.97
CA GLU A 207 -15.75 -13.59 -43.26
C GLU A 207 -16.13 -15.03 -43.73
N GLY A 208 -17.37 -15.38 -43.40
CA GLY A 208 -18.20 -16.26 -44.21
C GLY A 208 -17.80 -17.75 -44.30
N ILE A 209 -16.98 -18.31 -43.41
CA ILE A 209 -16.44 -19.63 -43.62
C ILE A 209 -16.58 -20.52 -42.38
N LEU A 210 -17.81 -20.76 -41.94
CA LEU A 210 -18.04 -21.88 -41.02
C LEU A 210 -18.92 -22.93 -41.72
N PRO A 211 -18.47 -24.17 -41.78
CA PRO A 211 -19.39 -25.23 -42.09
C PRO A 211 -20.51 -25.24 -41.05
N THR A 212 -21.74 -25.30 -41.51
CA THR A 212 -22.99 -25.33 -40.68
C THR A 212 -22.96 -26.39 -39.59
N GLU A 213 -22.11 -27.37 -39.66
CA GLU A 213 -21.93 -28.43 -38.66
C GLU A 213 -21.09 -27.98 -37.46
N ILE A 214 -20.17 -27.02 -37.62
CA ILE A 214 -19.36 -26.47 -36.54
C ILE A 214 -20.21 -25.47 -35.72
N GLU A 215 -21.06 -24.68 -36.34
CA GLU A 215 -21.98 -23.74 -35.67
C GLU A 215 -22.86 -24.42 -34.63
N LYS A 216 -23.29 -25.65 -34.85
CA LYS A 216 -24.20 -26.37 -33.95
C LYS A 216 -23.53 -26.84 -32.64
N ASN A 217 -22.22 -26.98 -32.63
CA ASN A 217 -21.46 -27.55 -31.51
C ASN A 217 -20.53 -26.55 -30.79
N TYR A 218 -20.46 -25.32 -31.27
CA TYR A 218 -19.62 -24.27 -30.73
C TYR A 218 -20.49 -23.24 -29.99
N GLY A 219 -20.43 -23.25 -28.71
CA GLY A 219 -21.03 -22.22 -27.90
C GLY A 219 -21.87 -22.76 -26.74
N ILE A 220 -21.92 -21.96 -25.73
CA ILE A 220 -22.65 -22.21 -24.50
C ILE A 220 -23.87 -21.27 -24.51
N PRO A 221 -25.12 -21.78 -24.41
CA PRO A 221 -26.27 -20.94 -24.25
C PRO A 221 -26.21 -20.21 -22.91
N LEU A 222 -26.08 -18.92 -22.93
CA LEU A 222 -26.03 -18.08 -21.72
C LEU A 222 -27.12 -17.04 -21.74
N PRO A 223 -27.83 -16.82 -20.59
CA PRO A 223 -28.69 -15.69 -20.43
C PRO A 223 -27.89 -14.38 -20.43
N SER A 224 -28.52 -13.28 -20.74
CA SER A 224 -27.86 -11.96 -20.77
C SER A 224 -27.16 -11.61 -19.46
N GLU A 225 -27.73 -11.99 -18.32
CA GLU A 225 -27.15 -11.83 -16.99
C GLU A 225 -25.83 -12.63 -16.85
N GLY A 226 -25.81 -13.87 -17.35
CA GLY A 226 -24.59 -14.70 -17.36
C GLY A 226 -23.48 -14.08 -18.22
N ILE A 227 -23.85 -13.52 -19.38
CA ILE A 227 -22.87 -12.84 -20.24
C ILE A 227 -22.34 -11.56 -19.57
N ALA A 228 -23.19 -10.82 -18.87
CA ALA A 228 -22.79 -9.66 -18.09
C ALA A 228 -21.75 -10.01 -17.01
N GLY A 229 -21.89 -11.17 -16.36
CA GLY A 229 -20.89 -11.67 -15.40
C GLY A 229 -19.53 -12.03 -16.04
N LEU A 230 -19.49 -12.25 -17.35
CA LEU A 230 -18.23 -12.45 -18.10
C LEU A 230 -17.61 -11.14 -18.57
N TYR A 231 -18.22 -9.98 -18.27
CA TYR A 231 -17.72 -8.67 -18.68
C TYR A 231 -16.31 -8.44 -18.12
N PRO A 232 -15.30 -8.25 -19.00
CA PRO A 232 -13.91 -8.29 -18.57
C PRO A 232 -13.37 -6.97 -18.03
N PHE A 233 -14.17 -5.90 -18.08
CA PHE A 233 -13.76 -4.56 -17.70
C PHE A 233 -14.23 -4.18 -16.29
N VAL A 234 -14.60 -5.18 -15.50
CA VAL A 234 -14.88 -5.02 -14.06
C VAL A 234 -13.55 -5.03 -13.33
N TYR A 235 -13.13 -3.88 -12.79
CA TYR A 235 -11.90 -3.78 -12.02
C TYR A 235 -12.03 -2.73 -10.93
N GLU A 236 -11.39 -3.00 -9.81
CA GLU A 236 -11.17 -1.99 -8.82
C GLU A 236 -9.98 -1.12 -9.21
N THR A 237 -10.16 0.18 -9.16
CA THR A 237 -9.09 1.15 -9.27
C THR A 237 -9.17 2.11 -8.12
N LEU A 238 -8.02 2.61 -7.71
CA LEU A 238 -7.92 3.77 -6.86
C LEU A 238 -7.30 4.89 -7.69
N LYS A 239 -8.03 5.99 -7.88
CA LYS A 239 -7.55 7.15 -8.64
C LYS A 239 -7.75 8.40 -7.80
N ASP A 240 -6.84 8.62 -6.87
CA ASP A 240 -6.77 9.87 -6.14
C ASP A 240 -6.29 10.97 -7.08
N ARG A 241 -6.87 12.16 -6.98
CA ARG A 241 -6.62 13.23 -7.94
C ARG A 241 -5.19 13.76 -7.90
N GLU A 242 -4.60 13.78 -6.72
CA GLU A 242 -3.27 14.36 -6.44
C GLU A 242 -2.27 13.30 -5.94
N GLY A 243 -2.54 12.03 -6.24
CA GLY A 243 -1.70 10.92 -5.80
C GLY A 243 -0.57 10.58 -6.76
N PHE A 244 0.24 9.63 -6.37
CA PHE A 244 1.27 9.02 -7.21
C PHE A 244 0.89 7.59 -7.63
N LEU A 245 1.49 7.12 -8.72
CA LEU A 245 1.29 5.74 -9.17
C LEU A 245 1.98 4.78 -8.19
N LEU A 246 1.19 4.07 -7.40
CA LEU A 246 1.66 3.04 -6.49
C LEU A 246 1.89 1.71 -7.23
N GLY A 247 0.96 1.36 -8.12
CA GLY A 247 1.04 0.09 -8.84
C GLY A 247 -0.16 -0.13 -9.73
N CYS A 248 -0.34 -1.38 -10.14
CA CYS A 248 -1.53 -1.84 -10.85
C CYS A 248 -2.23 -2.95 -10.09
N GLU A 249 -3.54 -2.98 -10.16
CA GLU A 249 -4.37 -4.08 -9.67
C GLU A 249 -4.01 -5.35 -10.45
N MET A 250 -3.89 -6.49 -9.76
CA MET A 250 -3.31 -7.72 -10.32
C MET A 250 -4.27 -8.48 -11.24
N THR A 251 -5.58 -8.29 -11.09
CA THR A 251 -6.58 -9.07 -11.84
C THR A 251 -6.77 -8.52 -13.24
N ASN A 252 -6.82 -7.21 -13.42
CA ASN A 252 -7.16 -6.57 -14.69
C ASN A 252 -6.28 -5.37 -15.06
N GLY A 253 -5.22 -5.10 -14.30
CA GLY A 253 -4.25 -4.05 -14.60
C GLY A 253 -4.73 -2.63 -14.34
N GLY A 254 -5.82 -2.46 -13.59
CA GLY A 254 -6.31 -1.14 -13.18
C GLY A 254 -5.26 -0.36 -12.41
N VAL A 255 -5.03 0.90 -12.77
CA VAL A 255 -4.01 1.73 -12.12
C VAL A 255 -4.42 2.11 -10.69
N ILE A 256 -3.45 2.11 -9.79
CA ILE A 256 -3.60 2.56 -8.40
C ILE A 256 -2.81 3.85 -8.23
N ILE A 257 -3.52 4.96 -8.24
CA ILE A 257 -2.98 6.28 -7.93
C ILE A 257 -3.40 6.62 -6.50
N PHE A 258 -2.42 6.77 -5.63
CA PHE A 258 -2.61 6.86 -4.19
C PHE A 258 -2.10 8.17 -3.62
N ASP A 259 -2.97 8.89 -2.89
CA ASP A 259 -2.65 10.05 -2.06
C ASP A 259 -2.91 9.71 -0.60
N PRO A 260 -1.89 9.66 0.27
CA PRO A 260 -2.08 9.39 1.70
C PRO A 260 -2.95 10.45 2.38
N PHE A 261 -2.99 11.66 1.84
CA PHE A 261 -3.73 12.80 2.39
C PHE A 261 -5.09 13.06 1.71
N ALA A 262 -5.56 12.14 0.86
CA ALA A 262 -6.83 12.28 0.16
C ALA A 262 -8.00 12.67 1.09
N TYR A 263 -8.02 12.17 2.32
CA TYR A 263 -9.06 12.46 3.31
C TYR A 263 -9.15 13.94 3.73
N LYS A 264 -8.09 14.73 3.57
CA LYS A 264 -8.04 16.18 3.84
C LYS A 264 -8.20 17.05 2.60
N ARG A 265 -8.22 16.47 1.40
CA ARG A 265 -8.35 17.24 0.16
C ARG A 265 -9.78 17.78 -0.01
N PRO A 266 -9.96 19.02 -0.52
CA PRO A 266 -11.29 19.64 -0.65
C PRO A 266 -12.28 18.81 -1.49
N TYR A 267 -11.78 18.10 -2.52
CA TYR A 267 -12.63 17.26 -3.38
C TYR A 267 -13.12 15.99 -2.68
N TRP A 268 -12.55 15.62 -1.54
CA TRP A 268 -12.93 14.42 -0.76
C TRP A 268 -14.18 14.64 0.06
N ALA A 269 -14.46 15.87 0.49
CA ALA A 269 -15.60 16.20 1.34
C ALA A 269 -16.97 15.77 0.77
N ASN A 270 -17.07 15.56 -0.54
CA ASN A 270 -18.28 15.12 -1.24
C ASN A 270 -18.33 13.61 -1.54
N ARG A 271 -17.38 12.81 -1.07
CA ARG A 271 -17.37 11.35 -1.26
C ARG A 271 -17.81 10.61 -0.02
N HIS A 272 -18.63 9.59 -0.20
CA HIS A 272 -19.18 8.74 0.87
C HIS A 272 -18.17 7.70 1.43
N ASP A 273 -16.89 7.78 1.10
CA ASP A 273 -15.85 6.88 1.62
C ASP A 273 -15.37 7.37 3.00
N HIS A 274 -16.15 7.04 4.03
CA HIS A 274 -15.90 7.47 5.41
C HIS A 274 -14.74 6.73 6.10
N GLN A 275 -14.09 5.79 5.45
CA GLN A 275 -13.10 4.92 6.10
C GLN A 275 -11.65 5.35 5.94
N ARG A 276 -11.36 6.23 5.00
CA ARG A 276 -10.03 6.85 4.88
C ARG A 276 -9.94 8.03 5.82
N THR A 277 -9.69 7.77 7.09
CA THR A 277 -9.76 8.79 8.16
C THR A 277 -8.41 9.46 8.47
N ASN A 278 -7.32 8.90 8.03
CA ASN A 278 -5.94 9.39 8.25
C ASN A 278 -5.00 8.89 7.13
N GLY A 279 -3.76 9.39 7.13
CA GLY A 279 -2.72 9.02 6.16
C GLY A 279 -1.81 7.86 6.60
N ASN A 280 -2.03 7.28 7.76
CA ASN A 280 -1.12 6.28 8.32
C ASN A 280 -1.18 4.96 7.58
N MET A 281 0.00 4.34 7.38
CA MET A 281 0.17 3.10 6.64
C MET A 281 1.05 2.11 7.41
N VAL A 282 0.64 0.86 7.43
CA VAL A 282 1.46 -0.27 7.89
C VAL A 282 1.85 -1.13 6.69
N ILE A 283 3.13 -1.41 6.53
CA ILE A 283 3.70 -2.27 5.48
C ILE A 283 4.24 -3.52 6.17
N VAL A 284 3.66 -4.67 5.83
CA VAL A 284 4.07 -5.96 6.42
C VAL A 284 4.49 -6.92 5.32
N GLY A 285 5.57 -7.65 5.53
CA GLY A 285 5.98 -8.68 4.59
C GLY A 285 7.35 -9.26 4.89
N LYS A 286 7.54 -10.50 4.48
CA LYS A 286 8.80 -11.22 4.65
C LYS A 286 9.98 -10.48 4.03
N SER A 287 11.16 -10.63 4.61
CA SER A 287 12.40 -10.07 4.04
C SER A 287 12.64 -10.57 2.61
N GLY A 288 13.03 -9.65 1.73
CA GLY A 288 13.31 -9.95 0.31
C GLY A 288 12.12 -9.85 -0.65
N PHE A 289 10.89 -9.62 -0.16
CA PHE A 289 9.69 -9.51 -0.99
C PHE A 289 9.32 -8.08 -1.42
N GLY A 290 10.15 -7.08 -1.13
CA GLY A 290 10.00 -5.75 -1.74
C GLY A 290 9.64 -4.62 -0.78
N LYS A 291 9.49 -4.84 0.55
CA LYS A 291 9.19 -3.77 1.53
C LYS A 291 9.98 -2.49 1.33
N THR A 292 11.31 -2.64 1.21
CA THR A 292 12.21 -1.48 1.04
C THR A 292 11.98 -0.76 -0.29
N VAL A 293 11.60 -1.50 -1.35
CA VAL A 293 11.26 -0.88 -2.65
C VAL A 293 9.99 -0.05 -2.52
N ASP A 294 8.96 -0.59 -1.88
CA ASP A 294 7.68 0.08 -1.68
C ASP A 294 7.85 1.32 -0.79
N LEU A 295 8.64 1.19 0.27
CA LEU A 295 8.95 2.29 1.17
C LEU A 295 9.74 3.39 0.45
N ASN A 296 10.78 3.04 -0.30
CA ASN A 296 11.58 4.00 -1.06
C ASN A 296 10.77 4.68 -2.16
N LEU A 297 9.85 3.97 -2.82
CA LEU A 297 8.94 4.55 -3.80
C LEU A 297 8.06 5.63 -3.16
N THR A 298 7.49 5.35 -2.01
CA THR A 298 6.66 6.32 -1.28
C THR A 298 7.49 7.51 -0.78
N ILE A 299 8.68 7.28 -0.20
CA ILE A 299 9.60 8.34 0.23
C ILE A 299 9.95 9.28 -0.93
N ARG A 300 10.34 8.69 -2.07
CA ARG A 300 10.70 9.47 -3.27
C ARG A 300 9.55 10.35 -3.74
N ASN A 301 8.34 9.81 -3.75
CA ASN A 301 7.17 10.57 -4.18
C ASN A 301 6.81 11.66 -3.17
N ASP A 302 6.90 11.41 -1.87
CA ASP A 302 6.69 12.45 -0.84
C ASP A 302 7.67 13.62 -0.99
N ILE A 303 8.95 13.32 -1.22
CA ILE A 303 9.97 14.37 -1.46
C ILE A 303 9.63 15.17 -2.73
N ARG A 304 9.16 14.51 -3.80
CA ARG A 304 8.79 15.18 -5.05
C ARG A 304 7.55 16.06 -4.91
N GLU A 305 6.59 15.63 -4.11
CA GLU A 305 5.39 16.40 -3.76
C GLU A 305 5.69 17.57 -2.80
N GLY A 306 6.93 17.67 -2.32
CA GLY A 306 7.36 18.74 -1.43
C GLY A 306 7.07 18.49 0.03
N TYR A 307 6.79 17.26 0.44
CA TYR A 307 6.53 16.93 1.85
C TYR A 307 7.81 16.91 2.67
N ASN A 308 7.71 17.23 3.95
CA ASN A 308 8.74 16.90 4.92
C ASN A 308 8.83 15.38 5.04
N VAL A 309 10.04 14.84 5.05
CA VAL A 309 10.27 13.41 5.20
C VAL A 309 11.24 13.16 6.33
N VAL A 310 10.77 12.48 7.36
CA VAL A 310 11.57 12.13 8.54
C VAL A 310 11.57 10.61 8.68
N ALA A 311 12.73 9.98 8.46
CA ALA A 311 12.87 8.54 8.46
C ALA A 311 13.76 8.04 9.60
N ILE A 312 13.35 6.99 10.30
CA ILE A 312 14.18 6.23 11.24
C ILE A 312 14.47 4.88 10.61
N ASP A 313 15.77 4.59 10.43
CA ASP A 313 16.27 3.48 9.62
C ASP A 313 17.34 2.67 10.36
N PRO A 314 16.97 1.57 11.01
CA PRO A 314 17.91 0.71 11.74
C PRO A 314 18.98 0.02 10.88
N GLU A 315 18.74 -0.10 9.59
CA GLU A 315 19.66 -0.76 8.67
C GLU A 315 20.47 0.18 7.77
N ASN A 316 20.20 1.50 7.86
CA ASN A 316 20.84 2.54 7.04
C ASN A 316 20.61 2.40 5.52
N LYS A 317 19.52 1.78 5.10
CA LYS A 317 19.16 1.58 3.68
C LYS A 317 18.59 2.84 3.03
N ILE A 318 17.81 3.62 3.78
CA ILE A 318 17.11 4.83 3.31
C ILE A 318 18.08 6.01 3.15
N ASN A 319 19.17 6.04 3.91
CA ASN A 319 20.14 7.15 3.94
C ASN A 319 20.66 7.55 2.54
N LYS A 320 20.87 6.58 1.65
CA LYS A 320 21.35 6.83 0.29
C LYS A 320 20.33 7.64 -0.53
N LEU A 321 19.05 7.25 -0.43
CA LEU A 321 17.95 7.92 -1.12
C LEU A 321 17.79 9.36 -0.61
N ILE A 322 17.78 9.56 0.70
CA ILE A 322 17.64 10.88 1.33
C ILE A 322 18.76 11.82 0.88
N ARG A 323 20.03 11.38 0.93
CA ARG A 323 21.17 12.19 0.49
C ARG A 323 21.11 12.54 -1.00
N ARG A 324 20.63 11.62 -1.84
CA ARG A 324 20.48 11.86 -3.28
C ARG A 324 19.53 13.02 -3.60
N TYR A 325 18.52 13.21 -2.76
CA TYR A 325 17.56 14.29 -2.87
C TYR A 325 17.94 15.55 -2.05
N GLY A 326 19.20 15.66 -1.62
CA GLY A 326 19.70 16.83 -0.88
C GLY A 326 19.30 16.88 0.59
N GLY A 327 18.73 15.77 1.12
CA GLY A 327 18.33 15.67 2.52
C GLY A 327 19.52 15.35 3.45
N ALA A 328 19.32 15.62 4.74
CA ALA A 328 20.29 15.34 5.78
C ALA A 328 20.20 13.89 6.27
N SER A 329 21.33 13.29 6.64
CA SER A 329 21.36 11.95 7.22
C SER A 329 22.37 11.90 8.35
N ILE A 330 21.94 11.42 9.51
CA ILE A 330 22.76 11.27 10.70
C ILE A 330 22.86 9.78 11.08
N SER A 331 24.08 9.29 11.31
CA SER A 331 24.30 7.96 11.90
C SER A 331 24.24 8.10 13.43
N TYR A 332 23.08 7.89 14.03
CA TYR A 332 22.86 8.07 15.44
C TYR A 332 23.46 6.91 16.25
N GLY A 333 24.01 7.19 17.43
CA GLY A 333 24.79 6.22 18.20
C GLY A 333 26.27 6.14 17.82
N VAL A 334 26.74 6.99 16.89
CA VAL A 334 28.16 7.24 16.63
C VAL A 334 28.62 8.41 17.48
N SER A 335 29.86 8.38 17.94
CA SER A 335 30.46 9.45 18.75
C SER A 335 30.31 10.82 18.07
N ASN A 336 29.90 11.81 18.83
CA ASN A 336 29.67 13.21 18.39
C ASN A 336 28.50 13.42 17.42
N ASN A 337 27.70 12.39 17.14
CA ASN A 337 26.42 12.54 16.46
C ASN A 337 25.31 12.68 17.52
N ILE A 338 25.16 13.90 18.01
CA ILE A 338 24.32 14.22 19.18
C ILE A 338 23.02 14.85 18.73
N ILE A 339 21.93 14.53 19.44
CA ILE A 339 20.68 15.30 19.45
C ILE A 339 20.57 15.88 20.85
N ASN A 340 20.63 17.19 20.97
CA ASN A 340 20.56 17.89 22.24
C ASN A 340 19.13 17.81 22.81
N VAL A 341 18.96 17.15 23.94
CA VAL A 341 17.67 17.03 24.61
C VAL A 341 17.09 18.39 25.06
N PHE A 342 17.96 19.38 25.22
CA PHE A 342 17.59 20.74 25.65
C PHE A 342 17.13 21.63 24.48
N ASP A 343 17.17 21.19 23.25
CA ASP A 343 16.66 21.99 22.13
C ASP A 343 15.16 22.26 22.32
N LEU A 344 14.76 23.53 22.38
CA LEU A 344 13.34 23.89 22.41
C LEU A 344 12.71 23.64 21.06
N ARG A 345 11.52 23.06 21.07
CA ARG A 345 10.81 22.62 19.87
C ARG A 345 9.32 22.84 20.00
N PRO A 346 8.61 22.98 18.86
CA PRO A 346 7.16 23.12 18.88
C PRO A 346 6.52 21.91 19.55
N LEU A 347 5.51 22.16 20.36
CA LEU A 347 4.77 21.15 21.08
C LEU A 347 3.46 20.84 20.38
N SER A 348 3.03 19.59 20.48
CA SER A 348 1.67 19.24 20.05
C SER A 348 0.63 19.84 20.99
N THR A 349 -0.33 20.58 20.43
CA THR A 349 -1.46 21.15 21.18
C THR A 349 -2.60 20.14 21.30
N ASP A 350 -3.45 20.26 22.31
CA ASP A 350 -4.61 19.37 22.51
C ASP A 350 -5.90 19.92 21.87
N GLU A 351 -5.89 21.15 21.30
CA GLU A 351 -7.06 21.73 20.63
C GLU A 351 -7.45 20.92 19.37
N ASP A 352 -8.74 20.61 19.27
CA ASP A 352 -9.29 19.85 18.13
C ASP A 352 -9.67 20.83 17.00
N GLU A 353 -9.02 20.69 15.83
CA GLU A 353 -9.32 21.48 14.63
C GLU A 353 -10.77 21.35 14.16
N THR A 354 -11.50 20.34 14.61
CA THR A 354 -12.90 20.11 14.26
C THR A 354 -13.88 20.79 15.23
N SER A 355 -13.38 21.40 16.31
CA SER A 355 -14.23 22.08 17.27
C SER A 355 -14.72 23.44 16.72
N GLU A 356 -15.98 23.79 16.98
CA GLU A 356 -16.56 25.10 16.59
C GLU A 356 -15.80 26.31 17.17
N ASN A 357 -15.00 26.09 18.20
CA ASN A 357 -14.23 27.12 18.89
C ASN A 357 -12.72 27.06 18.60
N TYR A 358 -12.29 26.33 17.54
CA TYR A 358 -10.89 26.24 17.20
C TYR A 358 -10.33 27.59 16.74
N ASP A 359 -9.37 28.11 17.50
CA ASP A 359 -8.60 29.30 17.13
C ASP A 359 -7.17 28.91 16.73
N ARG A 360 -6.92 28.92 15.43
CA ARG A 360 -5.61 28.58 14.85
C ARG A 360 -4.48 29.47 15.42
N THR A 361 -4.75 30.76 15.67
CA THR A 361 -3.74 31.68 16.17
C THR A 361 -3.31 31.30 17.57
N LYS A 362 -4.31 30.99 18.43
CA LYS A 362 -4.07 30.55 19.80
C LYS A 362 -3.34 29.20 19.85
N ALA A 363 -3.76 28.24 19.03
CA ALA A 363 -3.09 26.94 18.92
C ALA A 363 -1.63 27.08 18.48
N MET A 364 -1.33 27.99 17.55
CA MET A 364 0.05 28.27 17.14
C MET A 364 0.85 28.98 18.25
N GLU A 365 0.26 29.89 19.00
CA GLU A 365 0.90 30.53 20.16
C GLU A 365 1.24 29.50 21.24
N GLU A 366 0.32 28.60 21.56
CA GLU A 366 0.55 27.50 22.52
C GLU A 366 1.64 26.52 22.05
N MET A 367 1.67 26.21 20.76
CA MET A 367 2.70 25.33 20.18
C MET A 367 4.12 25.90 20.36
N TRP A 368 4.27 27.22 20.28
CA TRP A 368 5.56 27.91 20.36
C TRP A 368 5.77 28.60 21.73
N ASP A 369 5.01 28.22 22.75
CA ASP A 369 5.18 28.78 24.11
C ASP A 369 6.46 28.23 24.75
N THR A 370 7.40 29.13 25.07
CA THR A 370 8.70 28.78 25.60
C THR A 370 8.63 28.18 27.01
N SER A 371 7.71 28.63 27.83
CA SER A 371 7.54 28.08 29.18
C SER A 371 7.09 26.62 29.14
N ASN A 372 6.10 26.33 28.29
CA ASN A 372 5.61 24.97 28.07
C ASN A 372 6.70 24.08 27.47
N ALA A 373 7.48 24.61 26.50
CA ALA A 373 8.59 23.89 25.90
C ALA A 373 9.68 23.54 26.93
N ILE A 374 10.05 24.47 27.83
CA ILE A 374 11.02 24.19 28.91
C ILE A 374 10.45 23.12 29.86
N ASN A 375 9.18 23.20 30.25
CA ASN A 375 8.55 22.19 31.11
C ASN A 375 8.55 20.80 30.43
N PHE A 376 8.29 20.75 29.13
CA PHE A 376 8.39 19.53 28.34
C PHE A 376 9.82 18.96 28.34
N VAL A 377 10.82 19.81 28.13
CA VAL A 377 12.24 19.40 28.18
C VAL A 377 12.62 18.87 29.56
N ILE A 378 12.16 19.51 30.64
CA ILE A 378 12.37 18.99 32.02
C ILE A 378 11.81 17.57 32.14
N GLY A 379 10.60 17.33 31.64
CA GLY A 379 10.02 15.99 31.61
C GLY A 379 10.85 15.00 30.79
N GLN A 380 11.36 15.42 29.61
CA GLN A 380 12.25 14.58 28.77
C GLN A 380 13.56 14.23 29.48
N VAL A 381 14.22 15.22 30.11
CA VAL A 381 15.46 15.01 30.84
C VAL A 381 15.24 14.06 32.02
N ASN A 382 14.16 14.22 32.77
CA ASN A 382 13.81 13.31 33.87
C ASN A 382 13.55 11.89 33.35
N GLN A 383 12.89 11.74 32.22
CA GLN A 383 12.64 10.43 31.60
C GLN A 383 13.95 9.77 31.11
N VAL A 384 14.85 10.55 30.52
CA VAL A 384 16.20 10.10 30.13
C VAL A 384 16.97 9.58 31.35
N PHE A 385 16.93 10.33 32.48
CA PHE A 385 17.57 9.88 33.72
C PHE A 385 16.95 8.60 34.29
N ALA A 386 15.62 8.48 34.22
CA ALA A 386 14.92 7.26 34.64
C ALA A 386 15.32 6.04 33.80
N TYR A 387 15.62 6.21 32.50
CA TYR A 387 16.15 5.12 31.66
C TYR A 387 17.62 4.79 31.94
N LEU A 388 18.44 5.82 32.20
CA LEU A 388 19.89 5.64 32.41
C LEU A 388 20.22 5.08 33.80
N PHE A 389 19.39 5.36 34.80
CA PHE A 389 19.68 5.04 36.20
C PHE A 389 18.51 4.29 36.84
N ASN A 390 18.72 3.07 37.29
CA ASN A 390 17.67 2.27 37.96
C ASN A 390 17.16 2.91 39.27
N GLU A 391 18.01 3.70 39.92
CA GLU A 391 17.65 4.46 41.12
C GLU A 391 17.66 5.96 40.80
N PHE A 392 16.51 6.48 40.44
CA PHE A 392 16.28 7.91 40.23
C PHE A 392 14.97 8.30 40.91
N SER A 393 15.08 9.08 42.00
CA SER A 393 13.92 9.42 42.87
C SER A 393 13.18 10.67 42.41
N ASP A 394 11.94 10.83 42.88
CA ASP A 394 11.13 12.04 42.61
C ASP A 394 11.77 13.32 43.13
N GLU A 395 12.50 13.24 44.27
CA GLU A 395 13.24 14.38 44.82
C GLU A 395 14.41 14.76 43.89
N GLU A 396 15.15 13.76 43.36
CA GLU A 396 16.21 13.99 42.37
C GLU A 396 15.61 14.61 41.10
N ALA A 397 14.46 14.11 40.61
CA ALA A 397 13.76 14.62 39.43
C ALA A 397 13.33 16.09 39.62
N SER A 398 12.79 16.44 40.77
CA SER A 398 12.40 17.81 41.09
C SER A 398 13.60 18.77 41.09
N VAL A 399 14.69 18.38 41.77
CA VAL A 399 15.92 19.19 41.83
C VAL A 399 16.58 19.28 40.45
N LEU A 400 16.60 18.20 39.65
CA LEU A 400 17.11 18.24 38.30
C LEU A 400 16.31 19.18 37.39
N GLY A 401 14.99 19.21 37.55
CA GLY A 401 14.11 20.18 36.86
C GLY A 401 14.45 21.65 37.19
N ASP A 402 14.72 21.96 38.45
CA ASP A 402 15.17 23.29 38.85
C ASP A 402 16.53 23.66 38.21
N LEU A 403 17.47 22.70 38.16
CA LEU A 403 18.78 22.90 37.52
C LEU A 403 18.66 23.10 36.02
N VAL A 404 17.78 22.37 35.33
CA VAL A 404 17.49 22.54 33.93
C VAL A 404 16.92 23.93 33.64
N ARG A 405 15.96 24.39 34.44
CA ARG A 405 15.41 25.74 34.33
C ARG A 405 16.48 26.81 34.52
N ALA A 406 17.33 26.65 35.53
CA ALA A 406 18.46 27.54 35.76
C ALA A 406 19.49 27.50 34.60
N ALA A 407 19.63 26.37 33.90
CA ALA A 407 20.48 26.26 32.72
C ALA A 407 19.96 27.13 31.57
N TYR A 408 18.67 27.12 31.30
CA TYR A 408 18.07 28.05 30.33
C TYR A 408 18.27 29.52 30.69
N HIS A 409 18.11 29.86 31.95
CA HIS A 409 18.36 31.24 32.40
C HIS A 409 19.82 31.66 32.20
N SER A 410 20.76 30.75 32.36
CA SER A 410 22.21 31.04 32.18
C SER A 410 22.61 31.33 30.74
N VAL A 411 21.79 30.90 29.77
CA VAL A 411 21.96 31.18 28.34
C VAL A 411 20.99 32.24 27.82
N ASN A 412 20.50 33.12 28.73
CA ASN A 412 19.60 34.25 28.45
C ASN A 412 18.18 33.85 27.97
N ILE A 413 17.75 32.62 28.21
CA ILE A 413 16.36 32.19 27.99
C ILE A 413 15.66 32.26 29.34
N SER A 414 15.27 33.48 29.76
CA SER A 414 14.59 33.77 31.01
C SER A 414 13.37 34.67 30.79
N PRO A 415 12.36 34.62 31.65
CA PRO A 415 11.21 35.48 31.53
C PRO A 415 11.63 36.96 31.76
N ASP A 416 10.96 37.87 31.07
CA ASP A 416 11.04 39.31 31.31
C ASP A 416 10.31 39.75 32.61
N GLU A 417 10.27 41.04 32.90
CA GLU A 417 9.60 41.60 34.05
C GLU A 417 8.08 41.30 34.10
N SER A 418 7.46 41.01 32.94
CA SER A 418 6.07 40.61 32.81
C SER A 418 5.84 39.11 32.98
N GLY A 419 6.92 38.33 33.15
CA GLY A 419 6.89 36.87 33.22
C GLY A 419 6.85 36.16 31.89
N LYS A 420 7.03 36.89 30.76
CA LYS A 420 6.99 36.34 29.41
C LYS A 420 8.39 35.91 28.94
N TYR A 421 8.51 34.67 28.48
CA TYR A 421 9.74 34.16 27.88
C TYR A 421 9.95 34.69 26.47
N PRO A 422 11.22 34.78 25.99
CA PRO A 422 11.52 35.07 24.59
C PRO A 422 11.05 33.93 23.68
N SER A 423 10.61 34.25 22.47
CA SER A 423 10.23 33.22 21.50
C SER A 423 11.46 32.43 21.03
N PHE A 424 11.38 31.11 21.02
CA PHE A 424 12.45 30.21 20.56
C PHE A 424 12.39 29.88 19.06
N ARG A 425 11.43 30.45 18.31
CA ARG A 425 11.17 30.11 16.90
C ARG A 425 12.40 30.28 15.98
N HIS A 426 13.30 31.17 16.34
CA HIS A 426 14.51 31.46 15.56
C HIS A 426 15.82 31.07 16.27
N MET A 427 15.73 30.46 17.44
CA MET A 427 16.89 29.99 18.18
C MET A 427 17.48 28.73 17.54
N LYS A 428 18.78 28.59 17.63
CA LYS A 428 19.52 27.43 17.12
C LYS A 428 19.91 26.52 18.28
N SER A 429 20.28 25.29 17.98
CA SER A 429 20.79 24.36 19.00
C SER A 429 22.01 24.91 19.76
N ASP A 430 22.84 25.70 19.08
CA ASP A 430 24.02 26.33 19.69
C ASP A 430 23.65 27.38 20.75
N ASP A 431 22.41 27.89 20.76
CA ASP A 431 21.89 28.83 21.76
C ASP A 431 21.34 28.12 23.01
N MET A 432 21.21 26.80 22.96
CA MET A 432 20.57 26.00 24.02
C MET A 432 21.62 25.49 25.04
N PRO A 433 21.20 25.25 26.30
CA PRO A 433 22.10 24.62 27.28
C PRO A 433 22.42 23.17 26.89
N THR A 434 23.41 22.58 27.56
CA THR A 434 23.80 21.18 27.44
C THR A 434 23.85 20.54 28.83
N PHE A 435 24.09 19.22 28.92
CA PHE A 435 24.30 18.57 30.23
C PHE A 435 25.52 19.15 30.97
N SER A 436 26.56 19.56 30.27
CA SER A 436 27.69 20.27 30.86
C SER A 436 27.28 21.60 31.49
N THR A 437 26.34 22.33 30.91
CA THR A 437 25.77 23.54 31.50
C THR A 437 25.04 23.22 32.81
N VAL A 438 24.19 22.20 32.81
CA VAL A 438 23.46 21.74 34.00
C VAL A 438 24.43 21.30 35.09
N ARG A 439 25.46 20.53 34.75
CA ARG A 439 26.54 20.10 35.68
C ARG A 439 27.26 21.28 36.32
N GLN A 440 27.59 22.31 35.53
CA GLN A 440 28.24 23.51 36.05
C GLN A 440 27.36 24.27 37.03
N ILE A 441 26.03 24.35 36.76
CA ILE A 441 25.05 24.99 37.66
C ILE A 441 24.92 24.19 38.96
N LEU A 442 24.87 22.86 38.88
CA LEU A 442 24.88 22.01 40.06
C LEU A 442 26.13 22.25 40.92
N TYR A 443 27.32 22.29 40.32
CA TYR A 443 28.55 22.58 41.01
C TYR A 443 28.50 23.95 41.73
N ASN A 444 28.03 24.99 41.06
CA ASN A 444 27.89 26.32 41.64
C ASN A 444 26.81 26.35 42.75
N ALA A 445 25.72 25.61 42.61
CA ALA A 445 24.67 25.50 43.60
C ALA A 445 25.15 24.76 44.87
N LYS A 446 25.95 23.71 44.71
CA LYS A 446 26.51 22.91 45.81
C LYS A 446 27.43 23.73 46.70
N ASN A 447 28.14 24.71 46.15
CA ASN A 447 29.07 25.57 46.88
C ASN A 447 28.34 26.69 47.70
N ARG A 448 27.02 26.80 47.62
CA ARG A 448 26.22 27.73 48.44
C ARG A 448 25.78 27.06 49.73
N LYS A 449 25.44 27.88 50.75
CA LYS A 449 24.94 27.40 52.05
C LYS A 449 23.57 26.74 51.85
N GLN A 450 23.44 25.43 52.15
CA GLN A 450 22.26 24.62 51.92
C GLN A 450 21.92 23.70 53.09
N SER A 451 20.68 23.13 53.13
CA SER A 451 20.31 22.10 54.10
C SER A 451 21.03 20.77 53.73
N ASP A 452 21.31 19.97 54.76
CA ASP A 452 21.98 18.66 54.60
C ASP A 452 21.18 17.75 53.66
N PHE A 453 19.84 17.84 53.67
CA PHE A 453 18.99 17.08 52.75
C PHE A 453 19.22 17.46 51.25
N LYS A 454 19.24 18.76 50.92
CA LYS A 454 19.55 19.19 49.54
C LYS A 454 20.95 18.82 49.10
N LYS A 455 21.90 18.90 50.03
CA LYS A 455 23.29 18.52 49.77
C LYS A 455 23.41 17.03 49.39
N ALA A 456 22.71 16.13 50.09
CA ALA A 456 22.67 14.71 49.76
C ALA A 456 22.08 14.44 48.38
N ILE A 457 21.05 15.17 47.95
CA ILE A 457 20.49 15.05 46.58
C ILE A 457 21.46 15.56 45.54
N TYR A 458 22.14 16.68 45.79
CA TYR A 458 23.16 17.22 44.87
C TYR A 458 24.35 16.25 44.72
N ASP A 459 24.79 15.58 45.79
CA ASP A 459 25.87 14.60 45.73
C ASP A 459 25.48 13.42 44.84
N LYS A 460 24.22 12.92 44.91
CA LYS A 460 23.69 11.88 44.05
C LYS A 460 23.63 12.31 42.60
N LEU A 461 23.07 13.51 42.34
CA LEU A 461 22.96 14.06 41.00
C LEU A 461 24.30 14.37 40.36
N GLU A 462 25.31 14.79 41.15
CA GLU A 462 26.68 15.00 40.67
C GLU A 462 27.29 13.74 40.10
N VAL A 463 27.15 12.60 40.81
CA VAL A 463 27.62 11.31 40.31
C VAL A 463 26.97 10.95 38.98
N LYS A 464 25.65 11.11 38.88
CA LYS A 464 24.87 10.82 37.67
C LYS A 464 25.26 11.75 36.52
N LEU A 465 25.31 13.05 36.74
CA LEU A 465 25.70 14.03 35.73
C LEU A 465 27.16 13.87 35.28
N ASN A 466 28.07 13.50 36.19
CA ASN A 466 29.46 13.20 35.82
C ASN A 466 29.54 11.99 34.88
N ARG A 467 28.69 10.99 35.02
CA ARG A 467 28.60 9.86 34.10
C ARG A 467 28.00 10.28 32.74
N VAL A 468 26.92 11.08 32.76
CA VAL A 468 26.27 11.59 31.54
C VAL A 468 27.22 12.48 30.73
N CYS A 469 27.96 13.38 31.35
CA CYS A 469 28.93 14.26 30.68
C CYS A 469 30.29 13.59 30.39
N GLY A 470 30.63 12.51 31.09
CA GLY A 470 31.88 11.77 30.94
C GLY A 470 31.74 10.56 30.04
N GLU A 471 31.42 9.38 30.59
CA GLU A 471 31.32 8.12 29.86
C GLU A 471 30.34 8.20 28.66
N TRP A 472 29.21 8.81 28.86
CA TRP A 472 28.15 8.97 27.83
C TRP A 472 28.15 10.31 27.11
N GLY A 473 29.08 11.22 27.46
CA GLY A 473 29.12 12.57 26.93
C GLY A 473 29.25 12.62 25.41
N ILE A 474 29.96 11.68 24.82
CA ILE A 474 30.08 11.55 23.36
C ILE A 474 28.76 11.30 22.63
N TYR A 475 27.71 10.89 23.35
CA TYR A 475 26.36 10.63 22.80
C TYR A 475 25.30 11.63 23.28
N LEU A 476 25.48 12.22 24.48
CA LEU A 476 24.43 12.98 25.17
C LEU A 476 24.80 14.46 25.41
N ASP A 477 26.07 14.80 25.57
CA ASP A 477 26.50 16.13 25.99
C ASP A 477 27.08 16.94 24.83
N GLY A 478 26.27 17.78 24.25
CA GLY A 478 26.62 18.65 23.14
C GLY A 478 25.41 19.19 22.41
N HIS A 479 25.66 20.05 21.44
CA HIS A 479 24.61 20.60 20.58
C HIS A 479 24.24 19.64 19.45
N THR A 480 23.02 19.78 18.91
CA THR A 480 22.52 18.92 17.85
C THR A 480 23.40 19.01 16.60
N SER A 481 23.95 17.86 16.20
CA SER A 481 24.88 17.76 15.07
C SER A 481 24.17 17.85 13.71
N LEU A 482 22.86 17.64 13.67
CA LEU A 482 22.05 17.70 12.46
C LEU A 482 21.90 19.17 12.03
N LYS A 483 22.43 19.51 10.86
CA LYS A 483 22.29 20.84 10.26
C LYS A 483 21.45 20.72 9.00
N PHE A 484 20.42 21.55 8.88
CA PHE A 484 19.67 21.71 7.64
C PHE A 484 20.34 22.81 6.81
N GLU A 485 20.61 22.54 5.53
CA GLU A 485 21.07 23.58 4.62
C GLU A 485 19.94 24.59 4.43
N SER A 486 20.21 25.84 4.75
CA SER A 486 19.23 26.89 5.06
C SER A 486 18.42 27.44 3.87
N SER A 487 18.51 26.88 2.69
CA SER A 487 17.82 27.39 1.50
C SER A 487 16.45 26.78 1.23
N ASP A 488 16.12 25.64 1.84
CA ASP A 488 14.85 24.96 1.67
C ASP A 488 14.16 24.82 3.03
N SER A 489 12.93 25.30 3.15
CA SER A 489 12.11 25.15 4.38
C SER A 489 11.79 23.68 4.67
N ARG A 490 11.94 22.79 3.67
CA ARG A 490 11.60 21.38 3.78
C ARG A 490 12.61 20.59 4.60
N LYS A 491 12.10 19.73 5.45
CA LYS A 491 12.90 18.88 6.32
C LYS A 491 12.90 17.45 5.76
N VAL A 492 13.95 17.10 5.03
CA VAL A 492 14.18 15.75 4.52
C VAL A 492 15.36 15.15 5.27
N VAL A 493 15.07 14.20 6.18
CA VAL A 493 16.10 13.67 7.09
C VAL A 493 15.93 12.18 7.34
N ALA A 494 17.07 11.49 7.50
CA ALA A 494 17.11 10.11 7.96
C ALA A 494 18.02 9.94 9.17
N PHE A 495 17.51 9.24 10.17
CA PHE A 495 18.24 8.81 11.37
C PHE A 495 18.62 7.33 11.21
N GLY A 496 19.86 7.07 10.87
CA GLY A 496 20.40 5.71 10.83
C GLY A 496 20.75 5.24 12.24
N THR A 497 20.09 4.19 12.73
CA THR A 497 20.23 3.75 14.12
C THR A 497 20.99 2.44 14.29
N LYS A 498 21.63 1.94 13.24
CA LYS A 498 22.38 0.67 13.25
C LYS A 498 23.40 0.57 14.39
N GLN A 499 24.06 1.69 14.71
CA GLN A 499 25.11 1.72 15.75
C GLN A 499 24.57 1.71 17.17
N LEU A 500 23.28 2.03 17.37
CA LEU A 500 22.63 1.93 18.69
C LEU A 500 22.59 0.49 19.25
N GLN A 501 22.73 -0.51 18.39
CA GLN A 501 22.81 -1.90 18.83
C GLN A 501 24.10 -2.21 19.61
N ASN A 502 25.12 -1.37 19.49
CA ASN A 502 26.44 -1.57 20.13
C ASN A 502 26.55 -0.89 21.51
N VAL A 503 25.56 -0.10 21.92
CA VAL A 503 25.53 0.54 23.24
C VAL A 503 24.68 -0.27 24.22
N SER A 504 24.84 0.01 25.54
CA SER A 504 24.03 -0.65 26.57
C SER A 504 22.53 -0.40 26.36
N GLU A 505 21.69 -1.33 26.79
CA GLU A 505 20.23 -1.25 26.65
C GLU A 505 19.67 0.05 27.25
N GLN A 506 20.11 0.42 28.45
CA GLN A 506 19.71 1.65 29.13
C GLN A 506 20.03 2.90 28.30
N LEU A 507 21.27 2.99 27.79
CA LEU A 507 21.68 4.10 26.93
C LEU A 507 20.92 4.11 25.60
N ARG A 508 20.70 2.94 25.00
CA ARG A 508 19.91 2.81 23.76
C ARG A 508 18.49 3.31 23.94
N THR A 509 17.81 2.91 25.00
CA THR A 509 16.44 3.36 25.29
C THR A 509 16.38 4.87 25.49
N ALA A 510 17.35 5.46 26.23
CA ALA A 510 17.44 6.89 26.42
C ALA A 510 17.67 7.65 25.09
N LEU A 511 18.61 7.17 24.28
CA LEU A 511 18.91 7.76 22.96
C LEU A 511 17.72 7.62 22.01
N ASN A 512 17.07 6.46 21.94
CA ASN A 512 15.85 6.29 21.15
C ASN A 512 14.75 7.27 21.58
N HIS A 513 14.54 7.44 22.88
CA HIS A 513 13.54 8.37 23.40
C HIS A 513 13.81 9.81 22.95
N ILE A 514 15.05 10.29 23.03
CA ILE A 514 15.46 11.62 22.55
C ILE A 514 15.22 11.73 21.05
N MET A 515 15.67 10.75 20.27
CA MET A 515 15.59 10.76 18.81
C MET A 515 14.15 10.75 18.32
N TYR A 516 13.28 9.89 18.88
CA TYR A 516 11.88 9.79 18.48
C TYR A 516 11.11 11.10 18.73
N ASN A 517 11.30 11.72 19.88
CA ASN A 517 10.71 13.02 20.18
C ASN A 517 11.26 14.12 19.26
N TYR A 518 12.55 14.10 18.97
CA TYR A 518 13.15 15.01 18.01
C TYR A 518 12.59 14.82 16.60
N ALA A 519 12.59 13.61 16.10
CA ALA A 519 12.09 13.29 14.78
C ALA A 519 10.61 13.67 14.61
N TRP A 520 9.80 13.41 15.64
CA TRP A 520 8.39 13.83 15.64
C TRP A 520 8.23 15.34 15.59
N SER A 521 9.02 16.08 16.36
CA SER A 521 8.96 17.54 16.38
C SER A 521 9.25 18.19 15.01
N LEU A 522 9.97 17.49 14.12
CA LEU A 522 10.21 17.94 12.76
C LEU A 522 8.97 17.80 11.86
N CYS A 523 8.01 16.94 12.25
CA CYS A 523 6.79 16.68 11.49
C CYS A 523 5.60 17.56 11.91
N ILE A 524 5.64 18.15 13.10
CA ILE A 524 4.50 18.92 13.66
C ILE A 524 4.54 20.41 13.35
N ASP A 525 5.53 20.89 12.62
CA ASP A 525 5.66 22.29 12.18
C ASP A 525 4.78 22.53 10.94
N ASN A 526 3.69 23.10 11.08
CA ASN A 526 2.33 22.87 10.67
C ASN A 526 1.78 23.38 9.35
N ASP A 527 2.49 24.03 8.49
CA ASP A 527 1.92 24.50 7.22
C ASP A 527 2.18 23.53 6.06
N GLU A 528 2.97 22.49 6.26
CA GLU A 528 3.40 21.55 5.25
C GLU A 528 2.99 20.11 5.58
N TRP A 529 2.77 19.31 4.54
CA TRP A 529 2.55 17.88 4.68
C TRP A 529 3.84 17.18 5.11
N SER A 530 3.71 16.22 6.01
CA SER A 530 4.86 15.50 6.57
C SER A 530 4.68 13.98 6.50
N SER A 531 5.78 13.28 6.31
CA SER A 531 5.85 11.82 6.31
C SER A 531 6.85 11.36 7.37
N PHE A 532 6.35 10.68 8.40
CA PHE A 532 7.15 10.07 9.47
C PHE A 532 7.27 8.57 9.21
N ILE A 533 8.48 8.10 8.99
CA ILE A 533 8.74 6.76 8.48
C ILE A 533 9.58 5.96 9.46
N LEU A 534 9.11 4.76 9.78
CA LEU A 534 9.80 3.80 10.62
C LEU A 534 10.06 2.53 9.79
N ASP A 535 11.29 2.34 9.31
CA ASP A 535 11.70 1.07 8.73
C ASP A 535 12.08 0.08 9.83
N GLU A 536 11.86 -1.22 9.57
CA GLU A 536 12.08 -2.31 10.53
C GLU A 536 11.57 -1.95 11.95
N ALA A 537 10.31 -1.50 11.99
CA ALA A 537 9.70 -0.92 13.19
C ALA A 537 9.81 -1.82 14.43
N HIS A 538 9.83 -3.15 14.25
CA HIS A 538 9.98 -4.14 15.31
C HIS A 538 11.26 -3.95 16.14
N VAL A 539 12.34 -3.45 15.53
CA VAL A 539 13.64 -3.26 16.22
C VAL A 539 13.49 -2.33 17.43
N ASN A 540 12.64 -1.31 17.32
CA ASN A 540 12.47 -0.29 18.35
C ASN A 540 11.12 -0.36 19.06
N ILE A 541 10.05 -0.79 18.39
CA ILE A 541 8.68 -0.83 18.97
C ILE A 541 8.57 -1.85 20.11
N LEU A 542 9.37 -2.92 20.11
CA LEU A 542 9.36 -3.90 21.19
C LEU A 542 9.84 -3.32 22.53
N GLU A 543 10.46 -2.15 22.55
CA GLU A 543 10.64 -1.35 23.75
C GLU A 543 9.34 -0.63 24.09
N GLY A 544 8.68 -0.98 25.21
CA GLY A 544 7.34 -0.49 25.57
C GLY A 544 7.22 1.04 25.59
N ALA A 545 8.28 1.77 25.96
CA ALA A 545 8.33 3.22 25.91
C ALA A 545 8.21 3.76 24.47
N ILE A 546 8.92 3.17 23.54
CA ILE A 546 8.91 3.56 22.13
C ILE A 546 7.59 3.18 21.47
N ALA A 547 7.02 2.01 21.82
CA ALA A 547 5.68 1.62 21.39
C ALA A 547 4.61 2.64 21.81
N SER A 548 4.68 3.11 23.06
CA SER A 548 3.77 4.14 23.57
C SER A 548 3.88 5.45 22.80
N LEU A 549 5.10 5.94 22.56
CA LEU A 549 5.36 7.14 21.75
C LEU A 549 4.84 6.99 20.33
N THR A 550 5.16 5.88 19.68
CA THR A 550 4.72 5.59 18.30
C THR A 550 3.18 5.54 18.22
N ALA A 551 2.52 4.92 19.20
CA ALA A 551 1.06 4.90 19.26
C ALA A 551 0.45 6.31 19.42
N GLN A 552 1.11 7.19 20.18
CA GLN A 552 0.70 8.59 20.29
C GLN A 552 0.88 9.34 18.97
N PHE A 553 2.00 9.14 18.27
CA PHE A 553 2.26 9.76 16.98
C PHE A 553 1.22 9.34 15.94
N VAL A 554 0.92 8.05 15.83
CA VAL A 554 -0.10 7.52 14.91
C VAL A 554 -1.50 8.11 15.19
N ARG A 555 -1.88 8.27 16.45
CA ARG A 555 -3.17 8.86 16.83
C ARG A 555 -3.24 10.37 16.52
N ARG A 556 -2.13 11.08 16.68
CA ARG A 556 -2.06 12.55 16.52
C ARG A 556 -1.71 13.00 15.11
N ALA A 557 -1.18 12.11 14.27
CA ALA A 557 -0.65 12.41 12.94
C ALA A 557 -1.63 13.21 12.07
N ARG A 558 -2.92 12.83 12.09
CA ARG A 558 -3.97 13.52 11.34
C ARG A 558 -4.04 15.03 11.64
N LYS A 559 -3.85 15.41 12.91
CA LYS A 559 -3.93 16.81 13.36
C LYS A 559 -2.80 17.67 12.76
N TYR A 560 -1.62 17.07 12.57
CA TYR A 560 -0.41 17.77 12.13
C TYR A 560 -0.09 17.57 10.64
N ASN A 561 -1.07 17.29 9.78
CA ASN A 561 -0.83 17.03 8.36
C ASN A 561 0.28 15.99 8.13
N THR A 562 0.41 15.05 9.05
CA THR A 562 1.46 14.02 9.04
C THR A 562 0.85 12.66 8.73
N CYS A 563 1.54 11.87 7.91
CA CYS A 563 1.29 10.44 7.78
C CYS A 563 2.43 9.64 8.43
N VAL A 564 2.07 8.63 9.21
CA VAL A 564 3.04 7.71 9.83
C VAL A 564 3.06 6.42 9.03
N ARG A 565 4.25 6.04 8.55
CA ARG A 565 4.45 4.78 7.83
C ARG A 565 5.38 3.87 8.60
N LEU A 566 4.91 2.65 8.87
CA LEU A 566 5.65 1.65 9.61
C LEU A 566 5.85 0.42 8.72
N ALA A 567 7.10 0.03 8.52
CA ALA A 567 7.44 -1.21 7.84
C ALA A 567 7.97 -2.23 8.84
N THR A 568 7.45 -3.46 8.80
CA THR A 568 7.91 -4.57 9.64
C THR A 568 7.89 -5.89 8.89
N GLN A 569 8.57 -6.90 9.42
CA GLN A 569 8.65 -8.21 8.78
C GLN A 569 7.46 -9.09 9.14
N GLU A 570 6.93 -8.99 10.34
CA GLU A 570 5.87 -9.85 10.83
C GLU A 570 4.71 -9.07 11.45
N PRO A 571 3.45 -9.50 11.21
CA PRO A 571 2.28 -8.93 11.87
C PRO A 571 2.30 -9.12 13.39
N LEU A 572 2.93 -10.21 13.86
CA LEU A 572 3.06 -10.54 15.28
C LEU A 572 3.80 -9.46 16.08
N ASP A 573 4.66 -8.66 15.44
CA ASP A 573 5.34 -7.55 16.10
C ASP A 573 4.35 -6.59 16.78
N PHE A 574 3.15 -6.43 16.21
CA PHE A 574 2.08 -5.61 16.79
C PHE A 574 1.20 -6.34 17.80
N ALA A 575 1.31 -7.66 17.88
CA ALA A 575 0.53 -8.50 18.78
C ALA A 575 1.36 -9.04 19.96
N ASP A 576 2.65 -8.64 20.07
CA ASP A 576 3.53 -9.03 21.18
C ASP A 576 2.92 -8.60 22.52
N GLU A 577 2.91 -9.49 23.50
CA GLU A 577 2.28 -9.27 24.81
C GLU A 577 2.85 -8.05 25.55
N ARG A 578 4.15 -7.76 25.36
CA ARG A 578 4.84 -6.61 25.99
C ARG A 578 4.29 -5.27 25.55
N ILE A 579 3.73 -5.19 24.33
CA ILE A 579 3.26 -3.95 23.70
C ILE A 579 1.85 -4.05 23.14
N LEU A 580 1.11 -5.11 23.45
CA LEU A 580 -0.16 -5.49 22.81
C LEU A 580 -1.16 -4.32 22.68
N THR A 581 -1.30 -3.52 23.74
CA THR A 581 -2.20 -2.36 23.72
C THR A 581 -1.75 -1.29 22.73
N HIS A 582 -0.45 -1.01 22.69
CA HIS A 582 0.13 0.00 21.79
C HIS A 582 0.20 -0.51 20.36
N GLY A 583 0.60 -1.77 20.15
CA GLY A 583 0.67 -2.40 18.84
C GLY A 583 -0.68 -2.47 18.16
N LYS A 584 -1.73 -2.91 18.86
CA LYS A 584 -3.12 -2.85 18.35
C LYS A 584 -3.56 -1.43 18.04
N ALA A 585 -3.20 -0.45 18.88
CA ALA A 585 -3.54 0.94 18.62
C ALA A 585 -2.87 1.48 17.35
N ILE A 586 -1.59 1.16 17.13
CA ILE A 586 -0.85 1.53 15.91
C ILE A 586 -1.54 0.94 14.69
N PHE A 587 -1.80 -0.37 14.73
CA PHE A 587 -2.36 -1.09 13.61
C PHE A 587 -3.78 -0.64 13.24
N ASN A 588 -4.65 -0.45 14.25
CA ASN A 588 -6.04 -0.05 14.05
C ASN A 588 -6.18 1.42 13.61
N ASN A 589 -5.26 2.29 14.03
CA ASN A 589 -5.25 3.70 13.60
C ASN A 589 -4.45 3.92 12.30
N SER A 590 -4.12 2.88 11.56
CA SER A 590 -3.54 2.98 10.23
C SER A 590 -4.60 2.65 9.19
N ALA A 591 -5.08 3.68 8.47
CA ALA A 591 -6.14 3.53 7.46
C ALA A 591 -5.68 2.70 6.25
N TYR A 592 -4.38 2.67 5.99
CA TYR A 592 -3.80 1.94 4.88
C TYR A 592 -2.91 0.80 5.38
N LYS A 593 -2.98 -0.33 4.69
CA LYS A 593 -2.10 -1.48 4.94
C LYS A 593 -1.64 -2.06 3.62
N LEU A 594 -0.35 -2.36 3.53
CA LEU A 594 0.26 -3.02 2.38
C LEU A 594 0.86 -4.34 2.86
N ILE A 595 0.22 -5.44 2.50
CA ILE A 595 0.60 -6.77 2.96
C ILE A 595 1.23 -7.54 1.80
N LEU A 596 2.54 -7.66 1.84
CA LEU A 596 3.32 -8.44 0.89
C LEU A 596 3.25 -9.94 1.26
N HIS A 597 4.05 -10.75 0.60
CA HIS A 597 4.15 -12.18 0.91
C HIS A 597 4.43 -12.45 2.39
N LEU A 598 3.67 -13.38 2.95
CA LEU A 598 3.83 -13.91 4.30
C LEU A 598 3.85 -15.43 4.27
N ASP A 599 4.65 -16.03 5.14
CA ASP A 599 4.58 -17.48 5.40
C ASP A 599 3.27 -17.85 6.10
N GLN A 600 2.95 -19.13 6.15
CA GLN A 600 1.66 -19.62 6.64
C GLN A 600 1.29 -19.11 8.04
N ASP A 601 2.21 -19.17 8.99
CA ASP A 601 1.94 -18.75 10.38
C ASP A 601 1.72 -17.24 10.47
N ALA A 602 2.56 -16.46 9.80
CA ALA A 602 2.44 -15.00 9.73
C ALA A 602 1.15 -14.57 9.00
N ALA A 603 0.75 -15.28 7.94
CA ALA A 603 -0.49 -15.03 7.22
C ALA A 603 -1.73 -15.33 8.09
N PHE A 604 -1.67 -16.38 8.91
CA PHE A 604 -2.74 -16.71 9.85
C PHE A 604 -2.92 -15.63 10.94
N GLU A 605 -1.83 -15.10 11.49
CA GLU A 605 -1.88 -14.00 12.46
C GLU A 605 -2.33 -12.68 11.81
N ALA A 606 -1.86 -12.39 10.59
CA ALA A 606 -2.37 -11.27 9.81
C ALA A 606 -3.89 -11.37 9.58
N ALA A 607 -4.38 -12.59 9.27
CA ALA A 607 -5.80 -12.82 9.06
C ALA A 607 -6.64 -12.55 10.31
N LYS A 608 -6.13 -12.89 11.50
CA LYS A 608 -6.79 -12.56 12.78
C LYS A 608 -6.84 -11.06 13.04
N LEU A 609 -5.71 -10.37 12.83
CA LEU A 609 -5.61 -8.92 13.07
C LEU A 609 -6.49 -8.10 12.12
N MET A 610 -6.69 -8.58 10.88
CA MET A 610 -7.35 -7.84 9.78
C MET A 610 -8.70 -8.43 9.38
N THR A 611 -9.18 -9.47 10.07
CA THR A 611 -10.43 -10.16 9.73
C THR A 611 -10.45 -10.60 8.26
N MET A 612 -9.38 -11.27 7.81
CA MET A 612 -9.25 -11.75 6.43
C MET A 612 -10.01 -13.04 6.21
N ASN A 613 -10.50 -13.22 4.99
CA ASN A 613 -11.08 -14.49 4.57
C ASN A 613 -10.00 -15.49 4.11
N GLY A 614 -10.38 -16.77 3.98
CA GLY A 614 -9.42 -17.82 3.62
C GLY A 614 -8.84 -17.68 2.20
N ASN A 615 -9.47 -16.93 1.29
CA ASN A 615 -8.93 -16.66 -0.05
C ASN A 615 -7.84 -15.60 0.00
N GLU A 616 -8.08 -14.52 0.73
CA GLU A 616 -7.08 -13.45 0.93
C GLU A 616 -5.82 -14.00 1.61
N MET A 617 -5.99 -14.86 2.62
CA MET A 617 -4.86 -15.51 3.29
C MET A 617 -4.04 -16.37 2.31
N ARG A 618 -4.71 -17.20 1.48
CA ARG A 618 -4.02 -18.00 0.45
C ARG A 618 -3.33 -17.13 -0.60
N GLN A 619 -3.96 -16.02 -0.97
CA GLN A 619 -3.42 -15.08 -1.93
C GLN A 619 -2.13 -14.43 -1.42
N ILE A 620 -2.10 -13.96 -0.17
CA ILE A 620 -0.91 -13.37 0.46
C ILE A 620 0.26 -14.37 0.48
N MET A 621 -0.01 -15.64 0.78
CA MET A 621 1.01 -16.70 0.76
C MET A 621 1.56 -17.01 -0.66
N SER A 622 0.83 -16.63 -1.70
CA SER A 622 1.22 -16.88 -3.10
C SER A 622 1.91 -15.70 -3.78
N TYR A 623 1.99 -14.54 -3.14
CA TYR A 623 2.55 -13.33 -3.73
C TYR A 623 4.04 -13.47 -4.06
N ASN A 624 4.40 -12.94 -5.22
CA ASN A 624 5.78 -12.77 -5.67
C ASN A 624 6.36 -11.44 -5.13
N LYS A 625 7.59 -11.14 -5.51
CA LYS A 625 8.22 -9.86 -5.16
C LYS A 625 7.40 -8.69 -5.71
N THR A 626 7.18 -7.68 -4.87
CA THR A 626 6.40 -6.47 -5.17
C THR A 626 4.89 -6.69 -5.35
N GLU A 627 4.39 -7.90 -5.18
CA GLU A 627 2.95 -8.16 -5.10
C GLU A 627 2.47 -8.02 -3.67
N ALA A 628 1.33 -7.38 -3.49
CA ALA A 628 0.78 -7.08 -2.16
C ALA A 628 -0.74 -7.00 -2.17
N LEU A 629 -1.36 -7.23 -1.02
CA LEU A 629 -2.72 -6.82 -0.75
C LEU A 629 -2.72 -5.39 -0.20
N PHE A 630 -3.24 -4.46 -0.96
CA PHE A 630 -3.42 -3.08 -0.52
C PHE A 630 -4.80 -2.89 0.09
N ILE A 631 -4.84 -2.60 1.38
CA ILE A 631 -6.06 -2.28 2.13
C ILE A 631 -6.17 -0.77 2.23
N CYS A 632 -7.25 -0.22 1.70
CA CYS A 632 -7.54 1.21 1.65
C CYS A 632 -8.99 1.44 2.14
N GLY A 633 -9.15 1.65 3.44
CA GLY A 633 -10.48 1.65 4.05
C GLY A 633 -11.13 0.26 3.97
N GLU A 634 -12.30 0.16 3.34
CA GLU A 634 -12.97 -1.14 3.09
C GLU A 634 -12.44 -1.89 1.89
N ARG A 635 -11.76 -1.19 0.99
CA ARG A 635 -11.25 -1.79 -0.24
C ARG A 635 -10.04 -2.65 0.03
N ARG A 636 -10.02 -3.81 -0.60
CA ARG A 636 -8.96 -4.80 -0.50
C ARG A 636 -8.51 -5.17 -1.90
N ILE A 637 -7.46 -4.55 -2.37
CA ILE A 637 -7.03 -4.58 -3.76
C ILE A 637 -5.71 -5.34 -3.86
N PRO A 638 -5.66 -6.50 -4.53
CA PRO A 638 -4.40 -7.15 -4.87
C PRO A 638 -3.65 -6.28 -5.88
N ILE A 639 -2.45 -5.83 -5.54
CA ILE A 639 -1.66 -4.94 -6.40
C ILE A 639 -0.28 -5.52 -6.70
N SER A 640 0.24 -5.17 -7.86
CA SER A 640 1.66 -5.25 -8.18
C SER A 640 2.23 -3.84 -8.10
N VAL A 641 3.11 -3.60 -7.12
CA VAL A 641 3.77 -2.30 -6.94
C VAL A 641 4.75 -2.09 -8.09
N LEU A 642 4.63 -0.97 -8.77
CA LEU A 642 5.42 -0.66 -9.95
C LEU A 642 6.54 0.33 -9.61
N ALA A 643 7.77 -0.14 -9.72
CA ALA A 643 8.95 0.71 -9.73
C ALA A 643 9.68 0.52 -11.07
N THR A 644 9.92 1.61 -11.77
CA THR A 644 10.70 1.61 -13.02
C THR A 644 12.17 1.24 -12.75
N ASP A 645 12.91 0.79 -13.76
CA ASP A 645 14.34 0.50 -13.61
C ASP A 645 15.13 1.73 -13.15
N LYS A 646 14.72 2.92 -13.57
CA LYS A 646 15.32 4.16 -13.11
C LYS A 646 15.10 4.35 -11.61
N GLU A 647 13.91 4.13 -11.11
CA GLU A 647 13.58 4.22 -9.68
C GLU A 647 14.33 3.17 -8.87
N ARG A 648 14.35 1.90 -9.32
CA ARG A 648 15.12 0.83 -8.66
C ARG A 648 16.61 1.13 -8.56
N ASN A 649 17.18 1.82 -9.56
CA ASN A 649 18.58 2.25 -9.54
C ASN A 649 18.83 3.45 -8.62
N GLU A 650 17.78 4.15 -8.19
CA GLU A 650 17.85 5.21 -7.19
C GLU A 650 17.89 4.67 -5.76
N PHE A 651 17.27 3.53 -5.52
CA PHE A 651 17.17 2.82 -4.24
C PHE A 651 18.46 2.01 -3.90
#